data_0bcf42d1ac133cbf51e84ffc1ac4472c
#
_entry.id   0bcf42d1ac133cbf51e84ffc1ac4472c
#
_cell.length_a   1.000
_cell.length_b   1.000
_cell.length_c   1.000
_cell.angle_alpha   90.00
_cell.angle_beta   90.00
_cell.angle_gamma   90.00
#
_symmetry.space_group_name_H-M   'P 1'
#
loop_
_entity.id
_entity.type
_entity.pdbx_description
1 polymer ?
#
loop_
_entity_poly.entity_id
_entity_poly.type
_entity_poly.pdbx_seq_one_letter_code
_entity_poly.pdbx_strand_id
1 'polypeptide(L)'
;MSAFSPATPGTAISSGTTPTYRVFLSYSHADTTWARWLMRRLENYRVPPRFHGRAAPIGSIGPRLAPVFRDRDELPTTNDLGGTIRAALAASATLVVICSPNSAQSRWVQEEILAFKRLHGEHRVFALIVGGEPKEGAPDDCFPPALRSEIGPDGTLSARPAEIVAADARPHGDGREGAFVRLLAGLLGVGFDELRQRELQRRQRRLTLITAASVCGMALTLGLAAYAWRARTDALEARNDARRRQEQAEDLLGFMVGDLRVPLAKLNKLDVLDAVGEKAMAYFGALNPRDLTDTALRRQAEALRQIGENRFDQARYPEALNSLRASFKSADTLVKRSPRTSDYLFERGQTEFMIGLVERRRGNIPEVTRWFTRYRDTGVALSALDPANTRSHQELAYGHHNLAVLDAEEERLEPAQRGFVAELAMLQRVLRAKPGDLELQFSIADVNSWLGSIAEKNGDFAGAAARFDEQVKLTESILRTEPDNAKSKRRLADALVLQSSIATLTGHRDAALATRRRAIALLDSLAAGDPKNQSWQRLLLWWRLKLAELLHADGKLADASRLADEVREKLEKLVAADPQDPGLAERLVVAFRLQARLLDAQGQSGAAEAAARAVELAERLVAERPKFMFVSECAQSRLAAASIAHRAGRPDEARRHVARALELLEPRLPGSNHWRFLQPAAQAYALAGQPERSQALIDQLERLGFRPLEPWPTFAPSTPVSSPNKT
;
A
#
# COMPACT_ATOMS: atom_id res chain seq x y z
N MET A 1 -62.74 19.07 -41.67
CA MET A 1 -62.72 20.50 -42.03
C MET A 1 -62.46 21.27 -40.75
N SER A 2 -61.32 21.80 -40.61
CA SER A 2 -61.02 23.02 -39.83
C SER A 2 -59.57 23.37 -40.09
N ALA A 3 -59.43 24.57 -40.64
CA ALA A 3 -58.21 25.16 -41.16
C ALA A 3 -57.26 25.52 -40.03
N PHE A 4 -55.97 25.12 -40.14
CA PHE A 4 -54.88 25.70 -39.36
C PHE A 4 -54.32 26.89 -40.15
N SER A 5 -54.52 28.08 -39.54
CA SER A 5 -53.90 29.32 -39.95
C SER A 5 -52.39 29.30 -39.62
N PRO A 6 -51.50 29.82 -40.46
CA PRO A 6 -50.08 29.85 -40.12
C PRO A 6 -49.79 30.98 -39.15
N ALA A 7 -49.13 30.61 -38.03
CA ALA A 7 -48.57 31.54 -37.10
C ALA A 7 -47.40 32.32 -37.71
N THR A 8 -47.41 33.59 -37.54
CA THR A 8 -46.40 34.60 -37.95
C THR A 8 -45.02 34.32 -37.36
N PRO A 9 -43.93 34.52 -38.08
CA PRO A 9 -42.59 34.28 -37.55
C PRO A 9 -42.18 35.41 -36.59
N GLY A 10 -41.95 34.99 -35.35
CA GLY A 10 -41.34 35.85 -34.33
C GLY A 10 -39.90 36.24 -34.70
N THR A 11 -39.64 37.47 -34.48
CA THR A 11 -38.41 38.26 -34.61
C THR A 11 -37.09 37.49 -34.50
N ALA A 12 -36.31 37.54 -35.57
CA ALA A 12 -34.93 37.10 -35.62
C ALA A 12 -34.04 38.05 -34.77
N ILE A 13 -33.35 37.49 -33.79
CA ILE A 13 -32.20 38.13 -33.18
C ILE A 13 -30.98 37.79 -34.08
N SER A 14 -30.46 38.79 -34.75
CA SER A 14 -29.24 38.72 -35.54
C SER A 14 -28.04 38.69 -34.57
N SER A 15 -27.29 37.63 -34.59
CA SER A 15 -25.86 37.66 -34.26
C SER A 15 -25.15 36.68 -35.21
N GLY A 16 -24.41 37.26 -36.15
CA GLY A 16 -23.78 36.59 -37.27
C GLY A 16 -22.55 35.74 -36.86
N THR A 17 -22.77 34.55 -36.43
CA THR A 17 -21.73 33.51 -36.49
C THR A 17 -22.40 32.23 -36.97
N THR A 18 -22.00 31.78 -38.17
CA THR A 18 -22.41 30.48 -38.70
C THR A 18 -21.94 29.40 -37.74
N PRO A 19 -22.84 28.51 -37.26
CA PRO A 19 -22.41 27.47 -36.31
C PRO A 19 -21.35 26.57 -36.95
N THR A 20 -20.31 26.29 -36.17
CA THR A 20 -19.17 25.47 -36.63
C THR A 20 -19.62 24.01 -36.92
N TYR A 21 -20.51 23.48 -36.09
CA TYR A 21 -21.09 22.17 -36.26
C TYR A 21 -22.57 22.26 -36.60
N ARG A 22 -23.03 21.42 -37.52
CA ARG A 22 -24.45 21.31 -37.86
C ARG A 22 -25.26 20.56 -36.83
N VAL A 23 -24.63 19.52 -36.26
CA VAL A 23 -25.25 18.60 -35.30
C VAL A 23 -24.22 18.25 -34.24
N PHE A 24 -24.60 18.29 -32.96
CA PHE A 24 -23.89 17.67 -31.86
C PHE A 24 -24.60 16.34 -31.52
N LEU A 25 -23.86 15.23 -31.40
CA LEU A 25 -24.39 13.95 -31.01
C LEU A 25 -24.11 13.69 -29.52
N SER A 26 -25.15 13.68 -28.69
CA SER A 26 -25.09 13.31 -27.29
C SER A 26 -25.54 11.84 -27.13
N TYR A 27 -24.73 11.04 -26.48
CA TYR A 27 -24.98 9.60 -26.33
C TYR A 27 -24.25 9.00 -25.13
N SER A 28 -24.73 7.88 -24.60
CA SER A 28 -24.01 7.08 -23.64
C SER A 28 -22.87 6.32 -24.32
N HIS A 29 -21.77 6.13 -23.62
CA HIS A 29 -20.62 5.37 -24.12
C HIS A 29 -20.99 3.96 -24.61
N ALA A 30 -21.98 3.34 -23.98
CA ALA A 30 -22.51 2.06 -24.39
C ALA A 30 -23.17 2.09 -25.79
N ASP A 31 -23.61 3.28 -26.25
CA ASP A 31 -24.30 3.50 -27.50
C ASP A 31 -23.38 3.97 -28.64
N THR A 32 -22.08 3.86 -28.49
CA THR A 32 -21.05 4.31 -29.45
C THR A 32 -21.29 3.77 -30.87
N THR A 33 -21.81 2.56 -31.02
CA THR A 33 -22.12 1.95 -32.31
C THR A 33 -23.19 2.72 -33.04
N TRP A 34 -24.24 3.16 -32.35
CA TRP A 34 -25.31 3.98 -32.89
C TRP A 34 -24.85 5.40 -33.22
N ALA A 35 -24.05 6.00 -32.32
CA ALA A 35 -23.49 7.32 -32.56
C ALA A 35 -22.59 7.36 -33.79
N ARG A 36 -21.75 6.34 -33.97
CA ARG A 36 -20.85 6.20 -35.10
C ARG A 36 -21.62 5.95 -36.40
N TRP A 37 -22.67 5.17 -36.34
CA TRP A 37 -23.57 4.94 -37.50
C TRP A 37 -24.28 6.22 -37.89
N LEU A 38 -24.88 6.94 -36.94
CA LEU A 38 -25.63 8.16 -37.17
C LEU A 38 -24.75 9.26 -37.74
N MET A 39 -23.57 9.48 -37.15
CA MET A 39 -22.59 10.44 -37.66
C MET A 39 -22.23 10.20 -39.10
N ARG A 40 -21.82 8.95 -39.45
CA ARG A 40 -21.48 8.60 -40.85
C ARG A 40 -22.65 8.79 -41.81
N ARG A 41 -23.86 8.50 -41.38
CA ARG A 41 -25.04 8.68 -42.19
C ARG A 41 -25.37 10.15 -42.43
N LEU A 42 -25.28 10.99 -41.40
CA LEU A 42 -25.52 12.43 -41.53
C LEU A 42 -24.48 13.10 -42.43
N GLU A 43 -23.20 12.83 -42.23
CA GLU A 43 -22.12 13.43 -42.98
C GLU A 43 -22.08 13.03 -44.46
N ASN A 44 -22.44 11.78 -44.77
CA ASN A 44 -22.48 11.28 -46.14
C ASN A 44 -23.78 11.59 -46.86
N TYR A 45 -24.80 12.11 -46.15
CA TYR A 45 -26.08 12.44 -46.77
C TYR A 45 -25.94 13.66 -47.71
N ARG A 46 -26.30 13.43 -48.98
CA ARG A 46 -26.37 14.49 -50.01
C ARG A 46 -27.77 15.07 -50.04
N VAL A 47 -27.90 16.27 -49.53
CA VAL A 47 -29.16 16.99 -49.49
C VAL A 47 -29.62 17.28 -50.95
N PRO A 48 -30.89 16.96 -51.32
CA PRO A 48 -31.40 17.30 -52.63
C PRO A 48 -31.27 18.81 -52.96
N PRO A 49 -30.80 19.22 -54.18
CA PRO A 49 -30.55 20.60 -54.53
C PRO A 49 -31.72 21.55 -54.29
N ARG A 50 -32.95 21.10 -54.39
CA ARG A 50 -34.18 21.86 -54.16
C ARG A 50 -34.35 22.42 -52.74
N PHE A 51 -33.65 21.84 -51.79
CA PHE A 51 -33.68 22.29 -50.41
C PHE A 51 -32.51 23.20 -50.06
N HIS A 52 -31.51 23.32 -50.93
CA HIS A 52 -30.35 24.19 -50.68
C HIS A 52 -30.77 25.62 -50.50
N GLY A 53 -30.14 26.32 -49.55
CA GLY A 53 -30.42 27.69 -49.24
C GLY A 53 -31.64 27.98 -48.36
N ARG A 54 -32.50 26.98 -48.09
CA ARG A 54 -33.63 27.13 -47.16
C ARG A 54 -33.13 27.26 -45.72
N ALA A 55 -33.81 28.04 -44.92
CA ALA A 55 -33.58 28.09 -43.48
C ALA A 55 -34.14 26.84 -42.78
N ALA A 56 -33.37 26.26 -41.89
CA ALA A 56 -33.72 25.03 -41.18
C ALA A 56 -33.14 25.09 -39.72
N PRO A 57 -33.57 24.17 -38.84
CA PRO A 57 -32.99 24.08 -37.49
C PRO A 57 -31.45 23.96 -37.48
N ILE A 58 -30.87 23.26 -38.48
CA ILE A 58 -29.41 23.17 -38.68
C ILE A 58 -28.74 24.42 -39.29
N GLY A 59 -29.47 25.49 -39.42
CA GLY A 59 -29.06 26.68 -40.17
C GLY A 59 -29.40 26.63 -41.64
N SER A 60 -28.75 27.41 -42.51
CA SER A 60 -28.96 27.35 -43.97
C SER A 60 -28.57 25.96 -44.51
N ILE A 61 -29.48 25.35 -45.25
CA ILE A 61 -29.30 24.01 -45.81
C ILE A 61 -28.23 24.04 -46.91
N GLY A 62 -27.13 23.35 -46.69
CA GLY A 62 -26.06 23.13 -47.67
C GLY A 62 -26.19 21.81 -48.40
N PRO A 63 -25.24 21.45 -49.28
CA PRO A 63 -25.26 20.19 -50.02
C PRO A 63 -24.98 18.98 -49.14
N ARG A 64 -24.47 19.14 -47.93
CA ARG A 64 -24.21 18.12 -46.92
C ARG A 64 -24.56 18.62 -45.52
N LEU A 65 -24.74 17.68 -44.57
CA LEU A 65 -25.02 17.95 -43.16
C LEU A 65 -23.77 17.99 -42.31
N ALA A 66 -22.59 17.87 -42.89
CA ALA A 66 -21.31 17.97 -42.18
C ALA A 66 -20.99 19.44 -41.87
N PRO A 67 -20.17 19.71 -40.80
CA PRO A 67 -19.61 18.73 -39.85
C PRO A 67 -20.58 18.40 -38.72
N VAL A 68 -20.50 17.13 -38.26
CA VAL A 68 -21.23 16.60 -37.11
C VAL A 68 -20.24 16.38 -35.95
N PHE A 69 -20.46 17.01 -34.81
CA PHE A 69 -19.61 16.82 -33.65
C PHE A 69 -20.00 15.57 -32.87
N ARG A 70 -19.00 14.75 -32.49
CA ARG A 70 -19.15 13.59 -31.64
C ARG A 70 -18.08 13.56 -30.54
N ASP A 71 -18.51 13.46 -29.31
CA ASP A 71 -17.82 13.72 -28.04
C ASP A 71 -16.40 13.13 -27.85
N ARG A 72 -15.89 12.18 -28.61
CA ARG A 72 -14.56 11.58 -28.32
C ARG A 72 -13.55 11.57 -29.45
N ASP A 73 -13.95 11.75 -30.67
CA ASP A 73 -13.02 11.62 -31.80
C ASP A 73 -12.35 12.95 -32.19
N GLU A 74 -12.82 14.07 -31.67
CA GLU A 74 -12.33 15.40 -32.01
C GLU A 74 -11.63 16.15 -30.87
N LEU A 75 -11.56 15.57 -29.67
CA LEU A 75 -10.95 16.24 -28.53
C LEU A 75 -9.44 15.98 -28.46
N PRO A 76 -8.59 17.03 -28.50
CA PRO A 76 -7.19 16.91 -28.15
C PRO A 76 -7.07 16.58 -26.64
N THR A 77 -6.00 15.90 -26.23
CA THR A 77 -5.68 15.64 -24.83
C THR A 77 -5.52 16.97 -24.07
N THR A 78 -6.56 17.41 -23.36
CA THR A 78 -6.57 18.65 -22.58
C THR A 78 -6.99 18.39 -21.13
N ASN A 79 -6.47 19.22 -20.23
CA ASN A 79 -6.80 19.15 -18.79
C ASN A 79 -8.20 19.71 -18.43
N ASP A 80 -8.95 20.27 -19.40
CA ASP A 80 -10.31 20.81 -19.21
C ASP A 80 -11.28 20.22 -20.23
N LEU A 81 -11.73 19.00 -19.94
CA LEU A 81 -12.72 18.29 -20.74
C LEU A 81 -14.09 18.98 -20.72
N GLY A 82 -14.47 19.55 -19.58
CA GLY A 82 -15.78 20.19 -19.39
C GLY A 82 -15.93 21.54 -20.14
N GLY A 83 -14.85 22.29 -20.27
CA GLY A 83 -14.82 23.55 -21.04
C GLY A 83 -14.93 23.29 -22.52
N THR A 84 -14.23 22.28 -23.03
CA THR A 84 -14.19 21.93 -24.45
C THR A 84 -15.54 21.41 -24.96
N ILE A 85 -16.23 20.57 -24.17
CA ILE A 85 -17.57 20.07 -24.49
C ILE A 85 -18.58 21.22 -24.52
N ARG A 86 -18.53 22.15 -23.55
CA ARG A 86 -19.41 23.32 -23.54
C ARG A 86 -19.18 24.25 -24.73
N ALA A 87 -17.94 24.45 -25.15
CA ALA A 87 -17.61 25.21 -26.34
C ALA A 87 -18.17 24.53 -27.61
N ALA A 88 -18.06 23.20 -27.74
CA ALA A 88 -18.64 22.46 -28.86
C ALA A 88 -20.17 22.52 -28.91
N LEU A 89 -20.84 22.42 -27.73
CA LEU A 89 -22.30 22.60 -27.62
C LEU A 89 -22.72 24.01 -28.05
N ALA A 90 -22.01 25.07 -27.63
CA ALA A 90 -22.29 26.43 -28.00
C ALA A 90 -22.09 26.70 -29.50
N ALA A 91 -21.13 26.01 -30.14
CA ALA A 91 -20.82 26.11 -31.54
C ALA A 91 -21.69 25.24 -32.47
N SER A 92 -22.62 24.46 -31.92
CA SER A 92 -23.47 23.52 -32.65
C SER A 92 -24.87 24.12 -32.92
N ALA A 93 -25.39 23.88 -34.13
CA ALA A 93 -26.72 24.37 -34.53
C ALA A 93 -27.86 23.58 -33.90
N THR A 94 -27.71 22.27 -33.78
CA THR A 94 -28.71 21.31 -33.21
C THR A 94 -28.05 20.28 -32.34
N LEU A 95 -28.79 19.74 -31.39
CA LEU A 95 -28.42 18.58 -30.57
C LEU A 95 -29.27 17.39 -31.00
N VAL A 96 -28.62 16.25 -31.23
CA VAL A 96 -29.30 14.96 -31.41
C VAL A 96 -28.90 14.05 -30.26
N VAL A 97 -29.88 13.62 -29.48
CA VAL A 97 -29.71 12.71 -28.36
C VAL A 97 -30.04 11.31 -28.78
N ILE A 98 -29.10 10.38 -28.61
CA ILE A 98 -29.33 8.94 -28.79
C ILE A 98 -29.90 8.41 -27.49
N CYS A 99 -31.20 8.02 -27.57
CA CYS A 99 -31.96 7.60 -26.39
C CYS A 99 -31.93 6.09 -26.21
N SER A 100 -31.43 5.65 -25.10
CA SER A 100 -31.33 4.27 -24.62
C SER A 100 -31.43 4.23 -23.11
N PRO A 101 -31.63 3.07 -22.46
CA PRO A 101 -31.57 2.97 -21.01
C PRO A 101 -30.23 3.44 -20.43
N ASN A 102 -29.14 3.29 -21.18
CA ASN A 102 -27.82 3.76 -20.78
C ASN A 102 -27.71 5.30 -20.84
N SER A 103 -28.28 5.91 -21.88
CA SER A 103 -28.27 7.38 -21.99
C SER A 103 -29.20 8.03 -20.98
N ALA A 104 -30.30 7.37 -20.62
CA ALA A 104 -31.24 7.83 -19.60
C ALA A 104 -30.59 7.96 -18.22
N GLN A 105 -29.65 7.06 -17.88
CA GLN A 105 -28.92 7.04 -16.60
C GLN A 105 -27.59 7.82 -16.64
N SER A 106 -27.19 8.29 -17.82
CA SER A 106 -25.90 8.98 -17.99
C SER A 106 -25.99 10.43 -17.49
N ARG A 107 -25.25 10.74 -16.43
CA ARG A 107 -25.10 12.10 -15.92
C ARG A 107 -24.55 13.07 -16.97
N TRP A 108 -23.63 12.61 -17.79
CA TRP A 108 -23.02 13.42 -18.86
C TRP A 108 -24.04 13.80 -19.93
N VAL A 109 -24.83 12.84 -20.39
CA VAL A 109 -25.91 13.10 -21.36
C VAL A 109 -26.93 14.10 -20.81
N GLN A 110 -27.25 14.00 -19.51
CA GLN A 110 -28.11 14.96 -18.83
C GLN A 110 -27.51 16.38 -18.86
N GLU A 111 -26.26 16.51 -18.50
CA GLU A 111 -25.55 17.80 -18.44
C GLU A 111 -25.42 18.43 -19.85
N GLU A 112 -25.18 17.62 -20.89
CA GLU A 112 -25.12 18.08 -22.28
C GLU A 112 -26.46 18.61 -22.78
N ILE A 113 -27.54 17.88 -22.51
CA ILE A 113 -28.90 18.31 -22.88
C ILE A 113 -29.26 19.63 -22.18
N LEU A 114 -29.02 19.74 -20.89
CA LEU A 114 -29.29 20.94 -20.11
C LEU A 114 -28.48 22.14 -20.61
N ALA A 115 -27.20 21.92 -20.87
CA ALA A 115 -26.31 22.98 -21.39
C ALA A 115 -26.78 23.46 -22.77
N PHE A 116 -27.15 22.55 -23.67
CA PHE A 116 -27.61 22.89 -25.00
C PHE A 116 -28.97 23.63 -24.98
N LYS A 117 -29.93 23.14 -24.22
CA LYS A 117 -31.25 23.79 -24.07
C LYS A 117 -31.12 25.22 -23.53
N ARG A 118 -30.21 25.48 -22.59
CA ARG A 118 -29.93 26.84 -22.07
C ARG A 118 -29.34 27.78 -23.12
N LEU A 119 -28.52 27.25 -24.02
CA LEU A 119 -27.81 28.06 -25.03
C LEU A 119 -28.69 28.32 -26.27
N HIS A 120 -29.47 27.33 -26.72
CA HIS A 120 -30.08 27.33 -28.04
C HIS A 120 -31.62 27.14 -28.01
N GLY A 121 -32.19 26.87 -26.84
CA GLY A 121 -33.62 26.55 -26.71
C GLY A 121 -33.96 25.11 -27.09
N GLU A 122 -35.23 24.76 -26.85
CA GLU A 122 -35.68 23.35 -26.93
C GLU A 122 -35.96 22.89 -28.36
N HIS A 123 -36.40 23.79 -29.23
CA HIS A 123 -36.77 23.54 -30.61
C HIS A 123 -35.64 23.02 -31.52
N ARG A 124 -34.41 23.00 -31.01
CA ARG A 124 -33.21 22.49 -31.71
C ARG A 124 -32.66 21.21 -31.13
N VAL A 125 -33.39 20.58 -30.22
CA VAL A 125 -33.07 19.26 -29.66
C VAL A 125 -33.89 18.18 -30.32
N PHE A 126 -33.25 17.18 -30.84
CA PHE A 126 -33.85 16.04 -31.52
C PHE A 126 -33.48 14.75 -30.78
N ALA A 127 -34.42 13.79 -30.78
CA ALA A 127 -34.22 12.52 -30.10
C ALA A 127 -34.27 11.35 -31.10
N LEU A 128 -33.37 10.38 -30.96
CA LEU A 128 -33.35 9.12 -31.69
C LEU A 128 -33.40 7.96 -30.69
N ILE A 129 -34.52 7.24 -30.66
CA ILE A 129 -34.66 6.07 -29.78
C ILE A 129 -33.98 4.87 -30.49
N VAL A 130 -33.04 4.25 -29.77
CA VAL A 130 -32.28 3.09 -30.26
C VAL A 130 -32.50 1.83 -29.41
N GLY A 131 -33.10 1.95 -28.23
CA GLY A 131 -33.44 0.86 -27.32
C GLY A 131 -34.18 1.37 -26.09
N GLY A 132 -34.79 0.49 -25.33
CA GLY A 132 -35.62 0.80 -24.17
C GLY A 132 -37.01 1.32 -24.54
N GLU A 133 -37.78 1.76 -23.54
CA GLU A 133 -39.12 2.33 -23.71
C GLU A 133 -39.16 3.80 -23.31
N PRO A 134 -39.80 4.70 -24.09
CA PRO A 134 -39.88 6.12 -23.76
C PRO A 134 -40.99 6.40 -22.75
N LYS A 135 -41.09 5.57 -21.71
CA LYS A 135 -42.11 5.65 -20.66
C LYS A 135 -41.46 5.90 -19.34
N GLU A 136 -41.85 7.00 -18.69
CA GLU A 136 -41.31 7.37 -17.38
C GLU A 136 -41.63 6.29 -16.33
N GLY A 137 -40.60 5.89 -15.57
CA GLY A 137 -40.67 4.86 -14.54
C GLY A 137 -40.66 3.42 -15.06
N ALA A 138 -40.49 3.20 -16.36
CA ALA A 138 -40.24 1.86 -16.89
C ALA A 138 -38.85 1.36 -16.49
N PRO A 139 -38.65 0.05 -16.22
CA PRO A 139 -37.33 -0.51 -15.87
C PRO A 139 -36.25 -0.24 -16.93
N ASP A 140 -36.66 -0.05 -18.16
CA ASP A 140 -35.84 0.19 -19.34
C ASP A 140 -36.12 1.56 -19.99
N ASP A 141 -36.52 2.54 -19.18
CA ASP A 141 -36.74 3.92 -19.65
C ASP A 141 -35.52 4.46 -20.40
N CYS A 142 -35.77 4.96 -21.62
CA CYS A 142 -34.73 5.40 -22.53
C CYS A 142 -34.57 6.92 -22.65
N PHE A 143 -35.45 7.71 -22.02
CA PHE A 143 -35.37 9.16 -22.12
C PHE A 143 -34.65 9.78 -20.89
N PRO A 144 -33.50 10.43 -21.12
CA PRO A 144 -32.89 11.25 -20.08
C PRO A 144 -33.90 12.25 -19.49
N PRO A 145 -33.98 12.43 -18.16
CA PRO A 145 -34.88 13.37 -17.51
C PRO A 145 -34.81 14.79 -18.08
N ALA A 146 -33.63 15.25 -18.46
CA ALA A 146 -33.43 16.56 -19.08
C ALA A 146 -34.12 16.72 -20.47
N LEU A 147 -34.49 15.64 -21.15
CA LEU A 147 -35.31 15.74 -22.35
C LEU A 147 -36.79 15.99 -22.05
N ARG A 148 -37.31 15.44 -20.95
CA ARG A 148 -38.75 15.38 -20.64
C ARG A 148 -39.33 16.70 -20.18
N SER A 149 -38.53 17.62 -19.65
CA SER A 149 -38.98 18.87 -19.08
C SER A 149 -38.50 20.08 -19.88
N GLU A 150 -39.32 21.10 -19.96
CA GLU A 150 -38.91 22.40 -20.52
C GLU A 150 -37.95 23.11 -19.55
N ILE A 151 -37.14 24.03 -20.08
CA ILE A 151 -36.32 24.91 -19.24
C ILE A 151 -37.12 26.14 -18.86
N GLY A 152 -37.19 26.41 -17.55
CA GLY A 152 -37.78 27.64 -17.00
C GLY A 152 -36.92 28.90 -17.28
N PRO A 153 -37.46 30.08 -17.05
CA PRO A 153 -36.74 31.34 -17.23
C PRO A 153 -35.47 31.46 -16.37
N ASP A 154 -35.40 30.69 -15.30
CA ASP A 154 -34.26 30.64 -14.36
C ASP A 154 -33.15 29.64 -14.86
N GLY A 155 -33.35 29.00 -15.99
CA GLY A 155 -32.42 28.01 -16.55
C GLY A 155 -32.46 26.66 -15.85
N THR A 156 -33.44 26.37 -14.99
CA THR A 156 -33.67 25.07 -14.35
C THR A 156 -34.77 24.28 -15.10
N LEU A 157 -34.88 22.99 -14.85
CA LEU A 157 -35.97 22.19 -15.41
C LEU A 157 -37.30 22.62 -14.78
N SER A 158 -38.24 22.97 -15.64
CA SER A 158 -39.61 23.32 -15.21
C SER A 158 -40.46 22.07 -15.00
N ALA A 159 -41.58 22.23 -14.29
CA ALA A 159 -42.57 21.16 -14.19
C ALA A 159 -43.41 20.96 -15.47
N ARG A 160 -43.19 21.75 -16.52
CA ARG A 160 -43.89 21.58 -17.79
C ARG A 160 -43.22 20.50 -18.61
N PRO A 161 -43.95 19.48 -19.09
CA PRO A 161 -43.43 18.45 -19.94
C PRO A 161 -43.02 19.04 -21.31
N ALA A 162 -41.84 18.68 -21.80
CA ALA A 162 -41.42 19.03 -23.13
C ALA A 162 -42.10 18.12 -24.15
N GLU A 163 -42.58 18.65 -25.28
CA GLU A 163 -43.15 17.87 -26.38
C GLU A 163 -42.03 17.23 -27.21
N ILE A 164 -41.75 15.95 -26.98
CA ILE A 164 -40.66 15.23 -27.63
C ILE A 164 -41.18 14.43 -28.82
N VAL A 165 -40.84 14.85 -30.03
CA VAL A 165 -41.04 14.06 -31.23
C VAL A 165 -39.75 13.31 -31.56
N ALA A 166 -39.65 12.06 -31.13
CA ALA A 166 -38.47 11.23 -31.36
C ALA A 166 -38.57 10.39 -32.62
N ALA A 167 -37.48 10.24 -33.33
CA ALA A 167 -37.35 9.21 -34.37
C ALA A 167 -37.04 7.86 -33.71
N ASP A 168 -37.79 6.79 -34.06
CA ASP A 168 -37.69 5.50 -33.39
C ASP A 168 -36.99 4.47 -34.29
N ALA A 169 -35.73 4.19 -34.01
CA ALA A 169 -34.90 3.27 -34.77
C ALA A 169 -35.06 1.80 -34.36
N ARG A 170 -35.92 1.49 -33.38
CA ARG A 170 -36.22 0.12 -32.95
C ARG A 170 -36.95 -0.67 -34.04
N PRO A 171 -36.85 -2.02 -34.05
CA PRO A 171 -37.50 -2.84 -35.08
C PRO A 171 -39.04 -2.72 -35.16
N HIS A 172 -39.67 -2.41 -34.04
CA HIS A 172 -41.13 -2.22 -33.93
C HIS A 172 -41.57 -0.77 -34.12
N GLY A 173 -40.62 0.18 -34.22
CA GLY A 173 -40.86 1.58 -34.52
C GLY A 173 -40.70 1.89 -36.00
N ASP A 174 -40.11 3.04 -36.34
CA ASP A 174 -39.85 3.42 -37.74
C ASP A 174 -38.76 2.53 -38.40
N GLY A 175 -38.06 1.75 -37.59
CA GLY A 175 -36.86 1.03 -37.99
C GLY A 175 -35.69 1.96 -38.28
N ARG A 176 -34.52 1.42 -38.44
CA ARG A 176 -33.27 2.20 -38.54
C ARG A 176 -33.23 3.22 -39.67
N GLU A 177 -33.77 2.85 -40.85
CA GLU A 177 -33.79 3.75 -42.00
C GLU A 177 -34.96 4.73 -41.95
N GLY A 178 -36.13 4.31 -41.49
CA GLY A 178 -37.29 5.19 -41.31
C GLY A 178 -37.02 6.27 -40.30
N ALA A 179 -36.42 5.88 -39.16
CA ALA A 179 -36.02 6.82 -38.14
C ALA A 179 -34.96 7.82 -38.63
N PHE A 180 -34.01 7.34 -39.45
CA PHE A 180 -33.02 8.27 -40.05
C PHE A 180 -33.68 9.31 -40.96
N VAL A 181 -34.63 8.89 -41.82
CA VAL A 181 -35.38 9.82 -42.70
C VAL A 181 -36.27 10.76 -41.90
N ARG A 182 -36.87 10.31 -40.79
CA ARG A 182 -37.68 11.14 -39.89
C ARG A 182 -36.82 12.15 -39.18
N LEU A 183 -35.63 11.75 -38.67
CA LEU A 183 -34.66 12.65 -38.07
C LEU A 183 -34.17 13.70 -39.08
N LEU A 184 -33.89 13.28 -40.34
CA LEU A 184 -33.50 14.19 -41.40
C LEU A 184 -34.59 15.21 -41.72
N ALA A 185 -35.87 14.81 -41.80
CA ALA A 185 -36.98 15.70 -41.99
C ALA A 185 -37.03 16.77 -40.91
N GLY A 186 -36.87 16.37 -39.65
CA GLY A 186 -36.76 17.33 -38.51
C GLY A 186 -35.56 18.29 -38.61
N LEU A 187 -34.38 17.77 -38.88
CA LEU A 187 -33.15 18.57 -39.01
C LEU A 187 -33.23 19.58 -40.18
N LEU A 188 -33.82 19.18 -41.29
CA LEU A 188 -33.99 19.99 -42.50
C LEU A 188 -35.25 20.87 -42.48
N GLY A 189 -36.14 20.70 -41.51
CA GLY A 189 -37.39 21.44 -41.44
C GLY A 189 -38.30 21.22 -42.64
N VAL A 190 -38.34 20.00 -43.19
CA VAL A 190 -39.11 19.64 -44.39
C VAL A 190 -40.11 18.51 -44.05
N GLY A 191 -41.22 18.42 -44.83
CA GLY A 191 -42.19 17.37 -44.66
C GLY A 191 -41.60 15.99 -44.91
N PHE A 192 -41.94 15.03 -44.08
CA PHE A 192 -41.45 13.64 -44.20
C PHE A 192 -41.81 13.00 -45.57
N ASP A 193 -43.01 13.30 -46.11
CA ASP A 193 -43.47 12.81 -47.42
C ASP A 193 -42.72 13.47 -48.59
N GLU A 194 -42.25 14.69 -48.47
CA GLU A 194 -41.43 15.33 -49.49
C GLU A 194 -40.08 14.62 -49.73
N LEU A 195 -39.56 13.96 -48.70
CA LEU A 195 -38.33 13.19 -48.82
C LEU A 195 -38.58 11.76 -49.34
N ARG A 196 -39.76 11.21 -49.12
CA ARG A 196 -40.10 9.80 -49.44
C ARG A 196 -40.58 9.57 -50.88
N GLN A 197 -41.41 10.46 -51.49
CA GLN A 197 -42.14 10.16 -52.76
C GLN A 197 -41.28 10.10 -54.04
N ARG A 198 -40.11 10.67 -54.13
CA ARG A 198 -39.30 10.63 -55.38
C ARG A 198 -38.21 9.55 -55.43
N GLU A 199 -37.91 8.90 -54.38
CA GLU A 199 -36.96 7.76 -54.43
C GLU A 199 -37.59 6.52 -55.12
N LEU A 200 -38.92 6.41 -55.10
CA LEU A 200 -39.64 5.30 -55.70
C LEU A 200 -39.73 5.37 -57.25
N GLN A 201 -39.86 6.55 -57.87
CA GLN A 201 -39.99 6.70 -59.28
C GLN A 201 -38.69 6.59 -60.11
N ARG A 202 -37.54 6.85 -59.51
CA ARG A 202 -36.23 6.64 -60.15
C ARG A 202 -35.77 5.17 -60.11
N ARG A 203 -36.36 4.37 -59.29
CA ARG A 203 -35.98 2.96 -59.07
C ARG A 203 -36.42 2.05 -60.21
N GLN A 204 -37.55 2.33 -60.86
CA GLN A 204 -38.14 1.37 -61.89
C GLN A 204 -37.41 1.36 -63.26
N ARG A 205 -36.72 2.43 -63.63
CA ARG A 205 -36.00 2.48 -64.94
C ARG A 205 -34.54 2.02 -64.90
N ARG A 206 -34.00 1.85 -63.75
CA ARG A 206 -32.63 1.31 -63.59
C ARG A 206 -32.60 -0.20 -63.28
N LEU A 207 -33.73 -0.75 -62.92
CA LEU A 207 -33.79 -2.11 -62.39
C LEU A 207 -33.54 -3.22 -63.45
N THR A 208 -33.87 -3.00 -64.73
CA THR A 208 -33.68 -4.01 -65.78
C THR A 208 -32.27 -4.16 -66.33
N LEU A 209 -31.43 -3.12 -66.20
CA LEU A 209 -29.98 -3.21 -66.53
C LEU A 209 -29.14 -3.64 -65.33
N ILE A 210 -29.65 -3.40 -64.14
CA ILE A 210 -28.97 -3.73 -62.89
C ILE A 210 -29.14 -5.22 -62.55
N THR A 211 -30.23 -5.85 -62.95
CA THR A 211 -30.48 -7.26 -62.59
C THR A 211 -29.52 -8.26 -63.26
N ALA A 212 -29.09 -8.03 -64.49
CA ALA A 212 -28.11 -8.94 -65.13
C ALA A 212 -26.66 -8.70 -64.57
N ALA A 213 -26.28 -7.43 -64.34
CA ALA A 213 -25.00 -7.08 -63.67
C ALA A 213 -25.04 -7.44 -62.19
N SER A 214 -26.22 -7.38 -61.53
CA SER A 214 -26.40 -7.73 -60.13
C SER A 214 -26.27 -9.21 -59.84
N VAL A 215 -26.68 -10.07 -60.76
CA VAL A 215 -26.54 -11.55 -60.57
C VAL A 215 -25.05 -11.95 -60.63
N CYS A 216 -24.28 -11.41 -61.57
CA CYS A 216 -22.84 -11.67 -61.62
C CYS A 216 -22.09 -10.95 -60.47
N GLY A 217 -22.51 -9.73 -60.13
CA GLY A 217 -21.97 -9.00 -58.98
C GLY A 217 -22.38 -9.66 -57.67
N MET A 218 -23.60 -10.19 -57.56
CA MET A 218 -24.09 -10.89 -56.38
C MET A 218 -23.36 -12.22 -56.14
N ALA A 219 -23.10 -13.00 -57.22
CA ALA A 219 -22.29 -14.22 -57.13
C ALA A 219 -20.83 -13.90 -56.71
N LEU A 220 -20.25 -12.82 -57.24
CA LEU A 220 -18.91 -12.36 -56.86
C LEU A 220 -18.89 -11.80 -55.44
N THR A 221 -19.91 -10.98 -55.06
CA THR A 221 -20.01 -10.41 -53.71
C THR A 221 -20.39 -11.44 -52.66
N LEU A 222 -21.23 -12.44 -53.00
CA LEU A 222 -21.49 -13.59 -52.13
C LEU A 222 -20.24 -14.45 -51.94
N GLY A 223 -19.47 -14.68 -53.02
CA GLY A 223 -18.19 -15.38 -52.94
C GLY A 223 -17.16 -14.63 -52.10
N LEU A 224 -17.03 -13.31 -52.32
CA LEU A 224 -16.14 -12.44 -51.51
C LEU A 224 -16.63 -12.26 -50.08
N ALA A 225 -17.95 -12.16 -49.87
CA ALA A 225 -18.53 -12.08 -48.54
C ALA A 225 -18.37 -13.41 -47.77
N ALA A 226 -18.59 -14.55 -48.44
CA ALA A 226 -18.35 -15.87 -47.88
C ALA A 226 -16.84 -16.08 -47.57
N TYR A 227 -15.97 -15.64 -48.49
CA TYR A 227 -14.53 -15.67 -48.27
C TYR A 227 -14.11 -14.74 -47.11
N ALA A 228 -14.60 -13.50 -47.10
CA ALA A 228 -14.31 -12.54 -46.03
C ALA A 228 -14.89 -12.98 -44.68
N TRP A 229 -16.08 -13.58 -44.69
CA TRP A 229 -16.71 -14.15 -43.50
C TRP A 229 -15.89 -15.35 -42.98
N ARG A 230 -15.48 -16.24 -43.89
CA ARG A 230 -14.63 -17.40 -43.56
C ARG A 230 -13.26 -16.95 -43.09
N ALA A 231 -12.60 -16.02 -43.77
CA ALA A 231 -11.31 -15.45 -43.34
C ALA A 231 -11.44 -14.72 -42.00
N ARG A 232 -12.57 -14.05 -41.72
CA ARG A 232 -12.84 -13.42 -40.43
C ARG A 232 -13.10 -14.43 -39.32
N THR A 233 -13.86 -15.51 -39.59
CA THR A 233 -14.07 -16.59 -38.62
C THR A 233 -12.77 -17.32 -38.33
N ASP A 234 -12.00 -17.67 -39.37
CA ASP A 234 -10.70 -18.32 -39.22
C ASP A 234 -9.71 -17.42 -38.43
N ALA A 235 -9.70 -16.10 -38.70
CA ALA A 235 -8.88 -15.14 -37.98
C ALA A 235 -9.35 -14.97 -36.52
N LEU A 236 -10.65 -14.99 -36.25
CA LEU A 236 -11.22 -14.96 -34.91
C LEU A 236 -10.93 -16.24 -34.14
N GLU A 237 -11.06 -17.39 -34.79
CA GLU A 237 -10.71 -18.69 -34.20
C GLU A 237 -9.23 -18.79 -33.93
N ALA A 238 -8.35 -18.42 -34.87
CA ALA A 238 -6.92 -18.38 -34.68
C ALA A 238 -6.51 -17.41 -33.54
N ARG A 239 -7.19 -16.26 -33.48
CA ARG A 239 -6.98 -15.31 -32.38
C ARG A 239 -7.44 -15.86 -31.03
N ASN A 240 -8.59 -16.53 -31.00
CA ASN A 240 -9.09 -17.14 -29.77
C ASN A 240 -8.23 -18.32 -29.33
N ASP A 241 -7.75 -19.13 -30.31
CA ASP A 241 -6.84 -20.24 -30.02
C ASP A 241 -5.46 -19.75 -29.55
N ALA A 242 -4.93 -18.70 -30.17
CA ALA A 242 -3.70 -18.05 -29.69
C ALA A 242 -3.89 -17.52 -28.26
N ARG A 243 -5.04 -16.90 -27.99
CA ARG A 243 -5.37 -16.40 -26.65
C ARG A 243 -5.52 -17.52 -25.62
N ARG A 244 -6.22 -18.61 -25.97
CA ARG A 244 -6.32 -19.79 -25.09
C ARG A 244 -4.96 -20.41 -24.81
N ARG A 245 -4.09 -20.55 -25.83
CA ARG A 245 -2.71 -21.05 -25.62
C ARG A 245 -1.88 -20.13 -24.74
N GLN A 246 -2.05 -18.82 -24.90
CA GLN A 246 -1.42 -17.84 -24.04
C GLN A 246 -1.91 -17.98 -22.59
N GLU A 247 -3.23 -18.05 -22.38
CA GLU A 247 -3.84 -18.24 -21.05
C GLU A 247 -3.38 -19.54 -20.40
N GLN A 248 -3.31 -20.64 -21.16
CA GLN A 248 -2.79 -21.92 -20.65
C GLN A 248 -1.30 -21.86 -20.30
N ALA A 249 -0.49 -21.15 -21.07
CA ALA A 249 0.91 -20.94 -20.77
C ALA A 249 1.10 -20.10 -19.52
N GLU A 250 0.30 -19.03 -19.35
CA GLU A 250 0.32 -18.17 -18.16
C GLU A 250 -0.14 -18.93 -16.90
N ASP A 251 -1.20 -19.78 -17.01
CA ASP A 251 -1.68 -20.63 -15.91
C ASP A 251 -0.61 -21.66 -15.50
N LEU A 252 0.03 -22.31 -16.49
CA LEU A 252 1.11 -23.25 -16.23
C LEU A 252 2.31 -22.57 -15.54
N LEU A 253 2.71 -21.40 -16.01
CA LEU A 253 3.77 -20.61 -15.38
C LEU A 253 3.40 -20.21 -13.95
N GLY A 254 2.16 -19.77 -13.72
CA GLY A 254 1.64 -19.45 -12.39
C GLY A 254 1.72 -20.64 -11.44
N PHE A 255 1.26 -21.80 -11.87
CA PHE A 255 1.37 -23.06 -11.12
C PHE A 255 2.83 -23.44 -10.82
N MET A 256 3.71 -23.41 -11.83
CA MET A 256 5.13 -23.79 -11.67
C MET A 256 5.88 -22.84 -10.75
N VAL A 257 5.59 -21.54 -10.79
CA VAL A 257 6.30 -20.53 -9.98
C VAL A 257 5.67 -20.39 -8.59
N GLY A 258 4.35 -20.52 -8.48
CA GLY A 258 3.58 -20.33 -7.23
C GLY A 258 3.39 -21.62 -6.44
N ASP A 259 2.57 -22.52 -6.95
CA ASP A 259 2.09 -23.67 -6.17
C ASP A 259 3.20 -24.69 -5.85
N LEU A 260 4.19 -24.85 -6.73
CA LEU A 260 5.34 -25.72 -6.49
C LEU A 260 6.35 -25.13 -5.49
N ARG A 261 6.27 -23.82 -5.19
CA ARG A 261 7.21 -23.16 -4.27
C ARG A 261 7.24 -23.80 -2.88
N VAL A 262 6.06 -23.98 -2.28
CA VAL A 262 5.98 -24.50 -0.90
C VAL A 262 6.50 -25.94 -0.79
N PRO A 263 6.12 -26.89 -1.65
CA PRO A 263 6.71 -28.22 -1.67
C PRO A 263 8.23 -28.22 -1.92
N LEU A 264 8.73 -27.44 -2.89
CA LEU A 264 10.14 -27.38 -3.24
C LEU A 264 10.99 -26.68 -2.16
N ALA A 265 10.45 -25.67 -1.49
CA ALA A 265 11.10 -25.04 -0.34
C ALA A 265 11.31 -26.02 0.80
N LYS A 266 10.32 -26.89 1.10
CA LYS A 266 10.44 -27.94 2.10
C LYS A 266 11.54 -28.97 1.77
N LEU A 267 11.81 -29.17 0.48
CA LEU A 267 12.83 -30.07 -0.02
C LEU A 267 14.20 -29.39 -0.24
N ASN A 268 14.30 -28.10 0.07
CA ASN A 268 15.48 -27.25 -0.20
C ASN A 268 15.91 -27.27 -1.68
N LYS A 269 14.92 -27.24 -2.61
CA LYS A 269 15.09 -27.32 -4.08
C LYS A 269 14.55 -26.09 -4.80
N LEU A 270 14.74 -24.91 -4.23
CA LEU A 270 14.28 -23.63 -4.83
C LEU A 270 15.06 -23.27 -6.10
N ASP A 271 16.24 -23.85 -6.31
CA ASP A 271 17.05 -23.72 -7.51
C ASP A 271 16.33 -24.17 -8.79
N VAL A 272 15.47 -25.18 -8.70
CA VAL A 272 14.63 -25.64 -9.81
C VAL A 272 13.67 -24.56 -10.30
N LEU A 273 13.13 -23.74 -9.37
CA LEU A 273 12.23 -22.64 -9.72
C LEU A 273 12.94 -21.48 -10.41
N ASP A 274 14.24 -21.35 -10.25
CA ASP A 274 14.99 -20.25 -10.85
C ASP A 274 15.06 -20.37 -12.37
N ALA A 275 15.31 -21.57 -12.90
CA ALA A 275 15.31 -21.84 -14.34
C ALA A 275 13.92 -21.56 -14.98
N VAL A 276 12.84 -21.89 -14.25
CA VAL A 276 11.47 -21.56 -14.67
C VAL A 276 11.26 -20.05 -14.62
N GLY A 277 11.75 -19.39 -13.56
CA GLY A 277 11.68 -17.95 -13.39
C GLY A 277 12.37 -17.17 -14.52
N GLU A 278 13.55 -17.60 -14.97
CA GLU A 278 14.26 -16.99 -16.10
C GLU A 278 13.43 -17.10 -17.40
N LYS A 279 12.86 -18.26 -17.68
CA LYS A 279 12.00 -18.46 -18.86
C LYS A 279 10.73 -17.63 -18.77
N ALA A 280 10.11 -17.55 -17.60
CA ALA A 280 8.92 -16.72 -17.35
C ALA A 280 9.24 -15.21 -17.52
N MET A 281 10.38 -14.74 -16.99
CA MET A 281 10.84 -13.36 -17.17
C MET A 281 11.06 -13.02 -18.65
N ALA A 282 11.70 -13.92 -19.41
CA ALA A 282 11.90 -13.74 -20.84
C ALA A 282 10.57 -13.70 -21.61
N TYR A 283 9.65 -14.60 -21.28
CA TYR A 283 8.31 -14.63 -21.87
C TYR A 283 7.54 -13.32 -21.60
N PHE A 284 7.43 -12.93 -20.32
CA PHE A 284 6.71 -11.70 -19.94
C PHE A 284 7.40 -10.43 -20.44
N GLY A 285 8.73 -10.42 -20.54
CA GLY A 285 9.50 -9.30 -21.07
C GLY A 285 9.25 -9.04 -22.56
N ALA A 286 8.88 -10.07 -23.34
CA ALA A 286 8.52 -9.96 -24.75
C ALA A 286 7.10 -9.41 -24.98
N LEU A 287 6.24 -9.39 -23.96
CA LEU A 287 4.86 -8.92 -24.07
C LEU A 287 4.78 -7.40 -23.81
N ASN A 288 4.04 -6.70 -24.70
CA ASN A 288 3.77 -5.27 -24.48
C ASN A 288 2.59 -5.11 -23.49
N PRO A 289 2.77 -4.50 -22.31
CA PRO A 289 1.69 -4.34 -21.33
C PRO A 289 0.45 -3.62 -21.84
N ARG A 290 0.57 -2.80 -22.90
CA ARG A 290 -0.57 -2.08 -23.49
C ARG A 290 -1.53 -2.98 -24.23
N ASP A 291 -1.03 -4.10 -24.76
CA ASP A 291 -1.79 -5.04 -25.57
C ASP A 291 -2.41 -6.16 -24.72
N LEU A 292 -2.02 -6.26 -23.46
CA LEU A 292 -2.52 -7.27 -22.53
C LEU A 292 -3.89 -6.89 -21.96
N THR A 293 -4.73 -7.90 -21.79
CA THR A 293 -5.97 -7.79 -21.01
C THR A 293 -5.66 -7.59 -19.54
N ASP A 294 -6.62 -7.08 -18.77
CA ASP A 294 -6.45 -6.89 -17.33
C ASP A 294 -6.19 -8.23 -16.63
N THR A 295 -6.82 -9.32 -17.08
CA THR A 295 -6.56 -10.67 -16.56
C THR A 295 -5.11 -11.11 -16.81
N ALA A 296 -4.60 -10.91 -18.02
CA ALA A 296 -3.22 -11.26 -18.37
C ALA A 296 -2.20 -10.40 -17.59
N LEU A 297 -2.46 -9.08 -17.44
CA LEU A 297 -1.63 -8.20 -16.62
C LEU A 297 -1.62 -8.61 -15.16
N ARG A 298 -2.76 -9.03 -14.61
CA ARG A 298 -2.84 -9.52 -13.22
C ARG A 298 -2.00 -10.78 -13.03
N ARG A 299 -2.18 -11.78 -13.91
CA ARG A 299 -1.38 -13.02 -13.88
C ARG A 299 0.12 -12.75 -14.02
N GLN A 300 0.48 -11.83 -14.92
CA GLN A 300 1.87 -11.40 -15.09
C GLN A 300 2.42 -10.75 -13.81
N ALA A 301 1.68 -9.84 -13.19
CA ALA A 301 2.10 -9.19 -11.95
C ALA A 301 2.32 -10.21 -10.84
N GLU A 302 1.38 -11.12 -10.65
CA GLU A 302 1.43 -12.18 -9.65
C GLU A 302 2.60 -13.14 -9.86
N ALA A 303 2.79 -13.65 -11.08
CA ALA A 303 3.90 -14.54 -11.42
C ALA A 303 5.27 -13.86 -11.22
N LEU A 304 5.42 -12.61 -11.67
CA LEU A 304 6.66 -11.84 -11.50
C LEU A 304 6.96 -11.53 -10.02
N ARG A 305 5.93 -11.31 -9.20
CA ARG A 305 6.07 -11.15 -7.75
C ARG A 305 6.56 -12.45 -7.11
N GLN A 306 5.96 -13.57 -7.44
CA GLN A 306 6.38 -14.89 -6.94
C GLN A 306 7.82 -15.25 -7.31
N ILE A 307 8.25 -14.93 -8.54
CA ILE A 307 9.66 -15.06 -8.96
C ILE A 307 10.55 -14.17 -8.09
N GLY A 308 10.13 -12.93 -7.85
CA GLY A 308 10.86 -12.01 -6.98
C GLY A 308 10.98 -12.51 -5.54
N GLU A 309 9.92 -13.09 -4.98
CA GLU A 309 9.91 -13.72 -3.66
C GLU A 309 10.87 -14.92 -3.59
N ASN A 310 10.84 -15.81 -4.59
CA ASN A 310 11.77 -16.94 -4.66
C ASN A 310 13.23 -16.50 -4.68
N ARG A 311 13.57 -15.47 -5.47
CA ARG A 311 14.91 -14.89 -5.54
C ARG A 311 15.30 -14.20 -4.22
N PHE A 312 14.36 -13.58 -3.53
CA PHE A 312 14.58 -13.02 -2.20
C PHE A 312 14.92 -14.10 -1.18
N ASP A 313 14.20 -15.21 -1.16
CA ASP A 313 14.45 -16.35 -0.27
C ASP A 313 15.85 -16.98 -0.52
N GLN A 314 16.34 -16.91 -1.75
CA GLN A 314 17.69 -17.31 -2.15
C GLN A 314 18.76 -16.22 -1.89
N ALA A 315 18.41 -15.10 -1.25
CA ALA A 315 19.27 -13.92 -1.05
C ALA A 315 19.82 -13.27 -2.34
N ARG A 316 19.19 -13.53 -3.50
CA ARG A 316 19.52 -12.94 -4.81
C ARG A 316 18.79 -11.60 -4.98
N TYR A 317 19.17 -10.62 -4.18
CA TYR A 317 18.47 -9.35 -4.06
C TYR A 317 18.41 -8.50 -5.34
N PRO A 318 19.47 -8.38 -6.16
CA PRO A 318 19.39 -7.63 -7.42
C PRO A 318 18.36 -8.22 -8.39
N GLU A 319 18.36 -9.54 -8.56
CA GLU A 319 17.43 -10.25 -9.46
C GLU A 319 16.01 -10.25 -8.92
N ALA A 320 15.84 -10.32 -7.59
CA ALA A 320 14.55 -10.15 -6.94
C ALA A 320 13.95 -8.78 -7.27
N LEU A 321 14.74 -7.69 -7.14
CA LEU A 321 14.28 -6.34 -7.49
C LEU A 321 13.89 -6.20 -8.95
N ASN A 322 14.63 -6.82 -9.88
CA ASN A 322 14.27 -6.79 -11.29
C ASN A 322 12.88 -7.39 -11.53
N SER A 323 12.62 -8.58 -10.96
CA SER A 323 11.33 -9.24 -11.08
C SER A 323 10.21 -8.45 -10.43
N LEU A 324 10.43 -7.94 -9.21
CA LEU A 324 9.44 -7.17 -8.45
C LEU A 324 9.12 -5.82 -9.11
N ARG A 325 10.10 -5.14 -9.69
CA ARG A 325 9.87 -3.89 -10.44
C ARG A 325 9.06 -4.14 -11.72
N ALA A 326 9.29 -5.26 -12.38
CA ALA A 326 8.47 -5.67 -13.53
C ALA A 326 7.03 -5.99 -13.09
N SER A 327 6.86 -6.73 -11.99
CA SER A 327 5.55 -6.98 -11.35
C SER A 327 4.85 -5.67 -11.01
N PHE A 328 5.54 -4.74 -10.36
CA PHE A 328 4.99 -3.44 -10.00
C PHE A 328 4.49 -2.66 -11.22
N LYS A 329 5.23 -2.67 -12.33
CA LYS A 329 4.83 -2.00 -13.57
C LYS A 329 3.50 -2.54 -14.10
N SER A 330 3.29 -3.86 -14.04
CA SER A 330 2.05 -4.51 -14.46
C SER A 330 0.90 -4.21 -13.50
N ALA A 331 1.12 -4.35 -12.19
CA ALA A 331 0.14 -4.05 -11.16
C ALA A 331 -0.26 -2.55 -11.13
N ASP A 332 0.68 -1.63 -11.29
CA ASP A 332 0.42 -0.19 -11.35
C ASP A 332 -0.36 0.20 -12.62
N THR A 333 -0.11 -0.51 -13.74
CA THR A 333 -0.91 -0.36 -14.97
C THR A 333 -2.35 -0.78 -14.76
N LEU A 334 -2.59 -1.89 -14.06
CA LEU A 334 -3.94 -2.35 -13.69
C LEU A 334 -4.68 -1.32 -12.82
N VAL A 335 -4.02 -0.83 -11.79
CA VAL A 335 -4.59 0.19 -10.90
C VAL A 335 -4.90 1.49 -11.66
N LYS A 336 -4.05 1.91 -12.61
CA LYS A 336 -4.32 3.08 -13.46
C LYS A 336 -5.53 2.89 -14.38
N ARG A 337 -5.75 1.67 -14.91
CA ARG A 337 -6.92 1.35 -15.72
C ARG A 337 -8.21 1.27 -14.91
N SER A 338 -8.12 0.70 -13.70
CA SER A 338 -9.28 0.44 -12.83
C SER A 338 -8.94 0.73 -11.37
N PRO A 339 -8.91 2.02 -10.96
CA PRO A 339 -8.44 2.45 -9.65
C PRO A 339 -9.28 1.98 -8.45
N ARG A 340 -10.50 1.50 -8.71
CA ARG A 340 -11.45 1.04 -7.70
C ARG A 340 -11.56 -0.48 -7.60
N THR A 341 -10.63 -1.22 -8.18
CA THR A 341 -10.60 -2.68 -8.08
C THR A 341 -9.70 -3.10 -6.94
N SER A 342 -10.28 -3.65 -5.88
CA SER A 342 -9.56 -4.02 -4.65
C SER A 342 -8.44 -5.03 -4.92
N ASP A 343 -8.67 -6.03 -5.76
CA ASP A 343 -7.66 -7.04 -6.09
C ASP A 343 -6.43 -6.45 -6.78
N TYR A 344 -6.61 -5.42 -7.62
CA TYR A 344 -5.49 -4.75 -8.29
C TYR A 344 -4.66 -3.90 -7.33
N LEU A 345 -5.34 -3.19 -6.42
CA LEU A 345 -4.67 -2.46 -5.35
C LEU A 345 -3.96 -3.41 -4.40
N PHE A 346 -4.59 -4.54 -4.07
CA PHE A 346 -3.97 -5.55 -3.21
C PHE A 346 -2.68 -6.09 -3.85
N GLU A 347 -2.71 -6.55 -5.10
CA GLU A 347 -1.52 -7.07 -5.79
C GLU A 347 -0.40 -6.02 -5.90
N ARG A 348 -0.76 -4.75 -6.18
CA ARG A 348 0.21 -3.66 -6.15
C ARG A 348 0.83 -3.49 -4.77
N GLY A 349 0.01 -3.51 -3.71
CA GLY A 349 0.48 -3.40 -2.34
C GLY A 349 1.45 -4.52 -1.95
N GLN A 350 1.13 -5.78 -2.29
CA GLN A 350 2.03 -6.92 -2.04
C GLN A 350 3.38 -6.73 -2.73
N THR A 351 3.37 -6.22 -3.96
CA THR A 351 4.61 -5.96 -4.70
C THR A 351 5.41 -4.79 -4.09
N GLU A 352 4.73 -3.70 -3.67
CA GLU A 352 5.35 -2.56 -2.98
C GLU A 352 6.02 -3.00 -1.67
N PHE A 353 5.33 -3.84 -0.88
CA PHE A 353 5.88 -4.44 0.34
C PHE A 353 7.14 -5.26 0.05
N MET A 354 7.10 -6.15 -0.93
CA MET A 354 8.23 -7.01 -1.26
C MET A 354 9.45 -6.23 -1.74
N ILE A 355 9.27 -5.17 -2.54
CA ILE A 355 10.38 -4.30 -2.94
C ILE A 355 10.99 -3.62 -1.71
N GLY A 356 10.16 -3.08 -0.81
CA GLY A 356 10.61 -2.49 0.45
C GLY A 356 11.41 -3.47 1.30
N LEU A 357 10.95 -4.72 1.39
CA LEU A 357 11.63 -5.77 2.15
C LEU A 357 13.00 -6.13 1.55
N VAL A 358 13.10 -6.23 0.22
CA VAL A 358 14.39 -6.48 -0.47
C VAL A 358 15.36 -5.33 -0.24
N GLU A 359 14.91 -4.07 -0.38
CA GLU A 359 15.76 -2.89 -0.14
C GLU A 359 16.21 -2.81 1.33
N ARG A 360 15.38 -3.27 2.28
CA ARG A 360 15.75 -3.38 3.69
C ARG A 360 16.91 -4.36 3.90
N ARG A 361 16.87 -5.53 3.23
CA ARG A 361 17.99 -6.50 3.27
C ARG A 361 19.27 -5.95 2.66
N ARG A 362 19.16 -5.02 1.72
CA ARG A 362 20.28 -4.31 1.11
C ARG A 362 20.79 -3.13 1.93
N GLY A 363 20.07 -2.74 2.99
CA GLY A 363 20.42 -1.58 3.83
C GLY A 363 20.12 -0.22 3.17
N ASN A 364 19.29 -0.17 2.13
CA ASN A 364 18.96 1.05 1.41
C ASN A 364 17.76 1.78 2.06
N ILE A 365 17.99 2.40 3.20
CA ILE A 365 16.95 3.02 4.03
C ILE A 365 16.06 4.03 3.27
N PRO A 366 16.57 4.91 2.40
CA PRO A 366 15.73 5.81 1.61
C PRO A 366 14.71 5.08 0.74
N GLU A 367 15.11 4.02 0.03
CA GLU A 367 14.18 3.24 -0.79
C GLU A 367 13.22 2.41 0.06
N VAL A 368 13.66 1.87 1.20
CA VAL A 368 12.75 1.20 2.17
C VAL A 368 11.63 2.16 2.57
N THR A 369 11.97 3.36 3.00
CA THR A 369 11.00 4.38 3.42
C THR A 369 10.03 4.70 2.28
N ARG A 370 10.54 4.88 1.07
CA ARG A 370 9.74 5.18 -0.12
C ARG A 370 8.72 4.08 -0.42
N TRP A 371 9.17 2.82 -0.43
CA TRP A 371 8.30 1.69 -0.82
C TRP A 371 7.31 1.32 0.28
N PHE A 372 7.69 1.36 1.55
CA PHE A 372 6.75 1.14 2.65
C PHE A 372 5.72 2.28 2.79
N THR A 373 6.10 3.53 2.44
CA THR A 373 5.13 4.63 2.35
C THR A 373 4.10 4.35 1.25
N ARG A 374 4.53 3.92 0.06
CA ARG A 374 3.60 3.54 -1.02
C ARG A 374 2.68 2.40 -0.62
N TYR A 375 3.23 1.37 0.04
CA TYR A 375 2.45 0.24 0.54
C TYR A 375 1.37 0.69 1.52
N ARG A 376 1.70 1.54 2.50
CA ARG A 376 0.73 2.14 3.42
C ARG A 376 -0.33 2.93 2.66
N ASP A 377 0.04 3.76 1.71
CA ASP A 377 -0.89 4.60 0.94
C ASP A 377 -1.82 3.75 0.07
N THR A 378 -1.32 2.62 -0.46
CA THR A 378 -2.14 1.60 -1.12
C THR A 378 -3.12 0.94 -0.13
N GLY A 379 -2.69 0.65 1.09
CA GLY A 379 -3.54 0.18 2.18
C GLY A 379 -4.64 1.17 2.56
N VAL A 380 -4.33 2.46 2.60
CA VAL A 380 -5.33 3.55 2.80
C VAL A 380 -6.37 3.51 1.69
N ALA A 381 -5.94 3.42 0.42
CA ALA A 381 -6.85 3.35 -0.71
C ALA A 381 -7.74 2.10 -0.67
N LEU A 382 -7.18 0.94 -0.32
CA LEU A 382 -7.93 -0.32 -0.12
C LEU A 382 -8.98 -0.20 0.97
N SER A 383 -8.59 0.33 2.13
CA SER A 383 -9.49 0.51 3.28
C SER A 383 -10.61 1.51 3.00
N ALA A 384 -10.37 2.51 2.15
CA ALA A 384 -11.37 3.48 1.74
C ALA A 384 -12.40 2.91 0.74
N LEU A 385 -12.02 1.93 -0.08
CA LEU A 385 -12.93 1.27 -1.04
C LEU A 385 -13.99 0.43 -0.35
N ASP A 386 -13.60 -0.32 0.67
CA ASP A 386 -14.50 -1.16 1.45
C ASP A 386 -14.15 -1.08 2.94
N PRO A 387 -14.76 -0.13 3.67
CA PRO A 387 -14.54 0.05 5.10
C PRO A 387 -14.97 -1.13 5.98
N ALA A 388 -15.72 -2.08 5.45
CA ALA A 388 -16.10 -3.31 6.15
C ALA A 388 -15.11 -4.46 5.96
N ASN A 389 -14.22 -4.35 4.96
CA ASN A 389 -13.29 -5.41 4.60
C ASN A 389 -12.12 -5.52 5.60
N THR A 390 -12.14 -6.59 6.36
CA THR A 390 -11.10 -6.87 7.37
C THR A 390 -9.70 -7.04 6.77
N ARG A 391 -9.59 -7.60 5.55
CA ARG A 391 -8.31 -7.77 4.85
C ARG A 391 -7.68 -6.42 4.51
N SER A 392 -8.47 -5.45 4.02
CA SER A 392 -8.00 -4.10 3.71
C SER A 392 -7.46 -3.37 4.93
N HIS A 393 -8.12 -3.52 6.09
CA HIS A 393 -7.64 -2.98 7.35
C HIS A 393 -6.36 -3.66 7.84
N GLN A 394 -6.22 -4.96 7.60
CA GLN A 394 -5.01 -5.72 7.96
C GLN A 394 -3.82 -5.27 7.11
N GLU A 395 -4.00 -5.07 5.80
CA GLU A 395 -2.95 -4.52 4.92
C GLU A 395 -2.52 -3.11 5.35
N LEU A 396 -3.48 -2.26 5.73
CA LEU A 396 -3.18 -0.92 6.25
C LEU A 396 -2.41 -0.99 7.57
N ALA A 397 -2.79 -1.91 8.46
CA ALA A 397 -2.07 -2.15 9.71
C ALA A 397 -0.60 -2.53 9.45
N TYR A 398 -0.36 -3.46 8.52
CA TYR A 398 1.01 -3.85 8.13
C TYR A 398 1.78 -2.70 7.48
N GLY A 399 1.10 -1.83 6.72
CA GLY A 399 1.72 -0.61 6.19
C GLY A 399 2.21 0.34 7.28
N HIS A 400 1.41 0.55 8.34
CA HIS A 400 1.82 1.32 9.51
C HIS A 400 2.93 0.63 10.29
N HIS A 401 2.83 -0.70 10.49
CA HIS A 401 3.85 -1.51 11.16
C HIS A 401 5.24 -1.32 10.55
N ASN A 402 5.37 -1.55 9.26
CA ASN A 402 6.67 -1.52 8.59
C ASN A 402 7.36 -0.15 8.69
N LEU A 403 6.60 0.94 8.57
CA LEU A 403 7.13 2.29 8.76
C LEU A 403 7.48 2.57 10.22
N ALA A 404 6.62 2.16 11.17
CA ALA A 404 6.86 2.34 12.59
C ALA A 404 8.09 1.57 13.08
N VAL A 405 8.31 0.34 12.59
CA VAL A 405 9.53 -0.43 12.88
C VAL A 405 10.76 0.29 12.35
N LEU A 406 10.71 0.81 11.11
CA LEU A 406 11.82 1.57 10.55
C LEU A 406 12.12 2.82 11.37
N ASP A 407 11.08 3.57 11.77
CA ASP A 407 11.23 4.74 12.64
C ASP A 407 11.83 4.38 14.00
N ALA A 408 11.42 3.25 14.58
CA ALA A 408 11.97 2.78 15.87
C ALA A 408 13.44 2.35 15.77
N GLU A 409 13.83 1.73 14.66
CA GLU A 409 15.23 1.32 14.38
C GLU A 409 16.14 2.54 14.17
N GLU A 410 15.60 3.60 13.56
CA GLU A 410 16.29 4.90 13.36
C GLU A 410 16.13 5.84 14.59
N GLU A 411 15.62 5.34 15.71
CA GLU A 411 15.40 6.08 16.96
C GLU A 411 14.46 7.30 16.84
N ARG A 412 13.62 7.33 15.81
CA ARG A 412 12.55 8.31 15.65
C ARG A 412 11.32 7.85 16.46
N LEU A 413 11.41 7.95 17.79
CA LEU A 413 10.44 7.31 18.69
C LEU A 413 9.01 7.84 18.56
N GLU A 414 8.83 9.14 18.34
CA GLU A 414 7.52 9.75 18.24
C GLU A 414 6.76 9.35 16.93
N PRO A 415 7.37 9.37 15.74
CA PRO A 415 6.76 8.79 14.55
C PRO A 415 6.46 7.30 14.71
N ALA A 416 7.38 6.52 15.29
CA ALA A 416 7.19 5.10 15.55
C ALA A 416 5.97 4.85 16.45
N GLN A 417 5.83 5.60 17.54
CA GLN A 417 4.68 5.49 18.46
C GLN A 417 3.37 5.78 17.73
N ARG A 418 3.29 6.85 16.94
CA ARG A 418 2.08 7.16 16.15
C ARG A 418 1.72 6.03 15.18
N GLY A 419 2.73 5.46 14.51
CA GLY A 419 2.53 4.34 13.59
C GLY A 419 1.98 3.08 14.27
N PHE A 420 2.58 2.69 15.41
CA PHE A 420 2.10 1.52 16.17
C PHE A 420 0.74 1.75 16.82
N VAL A 421 0.40 2.97 17.25
CA VAL A 421 -0.94 3.29 17.75
C VAL A 421 -1.98 3.15 16.63
N ALA A 422 -1.67 3.62 15.42
CA ALA A 422 -2.54 3.46 14.26
C ALA A 422 -2.72 1.98 13.89
N GLU A 423 -1.63 1.20 13.86
CA GLU A 423 -1.66 -0.24 13.65
C GLU A 423 -2.55 -0.95 14.68
N LEU A 424 -2.34 -0.67 15.98
CA LEU A 424 -3.12 -1.28 17.06
C LEU A 424 -4.62 -1.04 16.88
N ALA A 425 -5.01 0.18 16.55
CA ALA A 425 -6.41 0.53 16.32
C ALA A 425 -7.04 -0.27 15.16
N MET A 426 -6.28 -0.48 14.07
CA MET A 426 -6.72 -1.29 12.92
C MET A 426 -6.84 -2.77 13.29
N LEU A 427 -5.81 -3.34 13.93
CA LEU A 427 -5.80 -4.75 14.35
C LEU A 427 -6.94 -5.04 15.34
N GLN A 428 -7.19 -4.15 16.31
CA GLN A 428 -8.32 -4.29 17.24
C GLN A 428 -9.68 -4.26 16.52
N ARG A 429 -9.81 -3.44 15.47
CA ARG A 429 -11.02 -3.41 14.65
C ARG A 429 -11.19 -4.76 13.92
N VAL A 430 -10.13 -5.30 13.33
CA VAL A 430 -10.16 -6.61 12.64
C VAL A 430 -10.47 -7.74 13.64
N LEU A 431 -9.86 -7.71 14.84
CA LEU A 431 -10.06 -8.72 15.86
C LEU A 431 -11.51 -8.76 16.38
N ARG A 432 -12.19 -7.62 16.47
CA ARG A 432 -13.64 -7.59 16.82
C ARG A 432 -14.51 -8.36 15.82
N ALA A 433 -14.11 -8.40 14.54
CA ALA A 433 -14.81 -9.17 13.52
C ALA A 433 -14.37 -10.66 13.52
N LYS A 434 -13.17 -10.96 14.03
CA LYS A 434 -12.58 -12.30 14.07
C LYS A 434 -11.98 -12.60 15.45
N PRO A 435 -12.77 -12.73 16.52
CA PRO A 435 -12.25 -12.79 17.90
C PRO A 435 -11.33 -14.00 18.18
N GLY A 436 -11.51 -15.10 17.46
CA GLY A 436 -10.72 -16.33 17.60
C GLY A 436 -9.44 -16.38 16.75
N ASP A 437 -9.12 -15.33 16.00
CA ASP A 437 -7.93 -15.32 15.14
C ASP A 437 -6.65 -15.13 15.97
N LEU A 438 -5.91 -16.22 16.17
CA LEU A 438 -4.70 -16.25 16.99
C LEU A 438 -3.57 -15.43 16.37
N GLU A 439 -3.45 -15.36 15.04
CA GLU A 439 -2.40 -14.56 14.39
C GLU A 439 -2.64 -13.07 14.59
N LEU A 440 -3.90 -12.62 14.59
CA LEU A 440 -4.24 -11.23 14.94
C LEU A 440 -3.93 -10.93 16.42
N GLN A 441 -4.23 -11.88 17.32
CA GLN A 441 -3.87 -11.72 18.74
C GLN A 441 -2.36 -11.64 18.92
N PHE A 442 -1.57 -12.44 18.20
CA PHE A 442 -0.11 -12.32 18.19
C PHE A 442 0.34 -10.96 17.65
N SER A 443 -0.25 -10.48 16.55
CA SER A 443 0.10 -9.17 16.00
C SER A 443 -0.17 -8.05 17.01
N ILE A 444 -1.30 -8.09 17.73
CA ILE A 444 -1.61 -7.12 18.80
C ILE A 444 -0.60 -7.24 19.96
N ALA A 445 -0.18 -8.44 20.34
CA ALA A 445 0.85 -8.65 21.35
C ALA A 445 2.19 -8.06 20.91
N ASP A 446 2.58 -8.23 19.65
CA ASP A 446 3.80 -7.64 19.08
C ASP A 446 3.76 -6.11 19.09
N VAL A 447 2.63 -5.51 18.69
CA VAL A 447 2.46 -4.04 18.76
C VAL A 447 2.56 -3.52 20.19
N ASN A 448 1.98 -4.21 21.17
CA ASN A 448 2.15 -3.84 22.57
C ASN A 448 3.61 -3.94 23.03
N SER A 449 4.38 -4.91 22.55
CA SER A 449 5.82 -5.01 22.79
C SER A 449 6.58 -3.78 22.27
N TRP A 450 6.28 -3.32 21.06
CA TRP A 450 6.89 -2.13 20.48
C TRP A 450 6.49 -0.85 21.23
N LEU A 451 5.19 -0.67 21.52
CA LEU A 451 4.71 0.49 22.28
C LEU A 451 5.30 0.52 23.69
N GLY A 452 5.41 -0.64 24.35
CA GLY A 452 6.04 -0.75 25.64
C GLY A 452 7.53 -0.39 25.60
N SER A 453 8.25 -0.87 24.57
CA SER A 453 9.67 -0.56 24.37
C SER A 453 9.91 0.92 24.08
N ILE A 454 9.03 1.58 23.33
CA ILE A 454 9.09 3.02 23.08
C ILE A 454 8.81 3.79 24.37
N ALA A 455 7.80 3.38 25.13
CA ALA A 455 7.49 3.99 26.44
C ALA A 455 8.68 3.87 27.41
N GLU A 456 9.32 2.68 27.49
CA GLU A 456 10.55 2.47 28.28
C GLU A 456 11.65 3.43 27.87
N LYS A 457 11.92 3.58 26.58
CA LYS A 457 12.95 4.49 26.05
C LYS A 457 12.65 5.96 26.38
N ASN A 458 11.37 6.33 26.39
CA ASN A 458 10.92 7.68 26.74
C ASN A 458 10.84 7.93 28.27
N GLY A 459 11.14 6.90 29.09
CA GLY A 459 11.07 7.01 30.55
C GLY A 459 9.64 6.84 31.11
N ASP A 460 8.65 6.51 30.28
CA ASP A 460 7.30 6.17 30.75
C ASP A 460 7.24 4.68 31.16
N PHE A 461 7.80 4.38 32.32
CA PHE A 461 7.86 2.99 32.82
C PHE A 461 6.48 2.45 33.20
N ALA A 462 5.55 3.30 33.63
CA ALA A 462 4.18 2.88 33.93
C ALA A 462 3.43 2.49 32.64
N GLY A 463 3.53 3.29 31.60
CA GLY A 463 3.00 2.98 30.29
C GLY A 463 3.64 1.72 29.69
N ALA A 464 4.96 1.56 29.83
CA ALA A 464 5.68 0.37 29.39
C ALA A 464 5.16 -0.90 30.11
N ALA A 465 5.01 -0.85 31.42
CA ALA A 465 4.49 -1.96 32.23
C ALA A 465 3.08 -2.37 31.76
N ALA A 466 2.16 -1.42 31.59
CA ALA A 466 0.81 -1.68 31.13
C ALA A 466 0.79 -2.37 29.76
N ARG A 467 1.66 -1.96 28.83
CA ARG A 467 1.78 -2.59 27.51
C ARG A 467 2.34 -4.00 27.57
N PHE A 468 3.37 -4.24 28.36
CA PHE A 468 3.95 -5.58 28.52
C PHE A 468 3.01 -6.53 29.27
N ASP A 469 2.24 -6.03 30.24
CA ASP A 469 1.20 -6.81 30.91
C ASP A 469 0.11 -7.26 29.92
N GLU A 470 -0.31 -6.37 29.03
CA GLU A 470 -1.30 -6.72 27.98
C GLU A 470 -0.71 -7.76 26.99
N GLN A 471 0.56 -7.60 26.61
CA GLN A 471 1.27 -8.59 25.79
C GLN A 471 1.31 -9.97 26.48
N VAL A 472 1.62 -10.02 27.77
CA VAL A 472 1.66 -11.28 28.54
C VAL A 472 0.26 -11.92 28.59
N LYS A 473 -0.79 -11.16 28.92
CA LYS A 473 -2.17 -11.66 28.95
C LYS A 473 -2.58 -12.29 27.61
N LEU A 474 -2.30 -11.61 26.51
CA LEU A 474 -2.64 -12.13 25.16
C LEU A 474 -1.87 -13.41 24.85
N THR A 475 -0.56 -13.42 25.06
CA THR A 475 0.28 -14.58 24.77
C THR A 475 -0.01 -15.76 25.69
N GLU A 476 -0.37 -15.54 26.95
CA GLU A 476 -0.88 -16.59 27.86
C GLU A 476 -2.23 -17.15 27.39
N SER A 477 -3.12 -16.30 26.90
CA SER A 477 -4.41 -16.74 26.36
C SER A 477 -4.20 -17.63 25.14
N ILE A 478 -3.31 -17.25 24.24
CA ILE A 478 -2.96 -18.05 23.05
C ILE A 478 -2.32 -19.38 23.46
N LEU A 479 -1.37 -19.38 24.41
CA LEU A 479 -0.71 -20.60 24.87
C LEU A 479 -1.69 -21.58 25.54
N ARG A 480 -2.73 -21.09 26.23
CA ARG A 480 -3.80 -21.96 26.76
C ARG A 480 -4.57 -22.69 25.66
N THR A 481 -4.74 -22.06 24.50
CA THR A 481 -5.42 -22.67 23.34
C THR A 481 -4.51 -23.67 22.62
N GLU A 482 -3.19 -23.38 22.61
CA GLU A 482 -2.19 -24.20 21.92
C GLU A 482 -1.01 -24.54 22.85
N PRO A 483 -1.17 -25.39 23.88
CA PRO A 483 -0.17 -25.59 24.96
C PRO A 483 1.17 -26.13 24.46
N ASP A 484 1.17 -26.89 23.38
CA ASP A 484 2.37 -27.56 22.84
C ASP A 484 3.00 -26.77 21.67
N ASN A 485 2.39 -25.67 21.25
CA ASN A 485 2.89 -24.88 20.15
C ASN A 485 4.18 -24.15 20.55
N ALA A 486 5.29 -24.50 19.90
CA ALA A 486 6.60 -23.90 20.15
C ALA A 486 6.62 -22.36 19.88
N LYS A 487 5.88 -21.88 18.87
CA LYS A 487 5.74 -20.45 18.57
C LYS A 487 5.06 -19.71 19.72
N SER A 488 3.97 -20.29 20.27
CA SER A 488 3.22 -19.73 21.40
C SER A 488 4.07 -19.69 22.67
N LYS A 489 4.79 -20.77 22.98
CA LYS A 489 5.74 -20.84 24.11
C LYS A 489 6.82 -19.78 23.97
N ARG A 490 7.39 -19.62 22.77
CA ARG A 490 8.43 -18.64 22.49
C ARG A 490 7.90 -17.20 22.67
N ARG A 491 6.73 -16.88 22.12
CA ARG A 491 6.12 -15.55 22.24
C ARG A 491 5.81 -15.17 23.69
N LEU A 492 5.32 -16.13 24.48
CA LEU A 492 5.12 -15.88 25.91
C LEU A 492 6.46 -15.66 26.64
N ALA A 493 7.49 -16.42 26.33
CA ALA A 493 8.81 -16.19 26.92
C ALA A 493 9.35 -14.79 26.64
N ASP A 494 9.21 -14.31 25.39
CA ASP A 494 9.61 -12.94 25.00
C ASP A 494 8.81 -11.88 25.79
N ALA A 495 7.49 -12.04 25.93
CA ALA A 495 6.62 -11.16 26.68
C ALA A 495 7.01 -11.08 28.17
N LEU A 496 7.22 -12.24 28.81
CA LEU A 496 7.63 -12.33 30.20
C LEU A 496 9.00 -11.66 30.45
N VAL A 497 9.89 -11.74 29.47
CA VAL A 497 11.18 -11.10 29.58
C VAL A 497 11.06 -9.57 29.60
N LEU A 498 10.25 -8.99 28.75
CA LEU A 498 9.99 -7.54 28.72
C LEU A 498 9.31 -7.09 30.03
N GLN A 499 8.31 -7.83 30.48
CA GLN A 499 7.67 -7.60 31.78
C GLN A 499 8.66 -7.67 32.94
N SER A 500 9.53 -8.68 32.98
CA SER A 500 10.59 -8.79 33.98
C SER A 500 11.58 -7.63 33.90
N SER A 501 11.91 -7.15 32.71
CA SER A 501 12.84 -6.03 32.53
C SER A 501 12.28 -4.74 33.09
N ILE A 502 11.00 -4.44 32.83
CA ILE A 502 10.39 -3.23 33.39
C ILE A 502 10.22 -3.33 34.91
N ALA A 503 9.86 -4.50 35.44
CA ALA A 503 9.80 -4.75 36.88
C ALA A 503 11.16 -4.53 37.55
N THR A 504 12.25 -4.89 36.86
CA THR A 504 13.63 -4.59 37.31
C THR A 504 13.91 -3.10 37.41
N LEU A 505 13.52 -2.33 36.37
CA LEU A 505 13.74 -0.89 36.30
C LEU A 505 12.93 -0.08 37.34
N THR A 506 11.79 -0.63 37.75
CA THR A 506 10.86 -0.04 38.71
C THR A 506 11.05 -0.56 40.13
N GLY A 507 12.10 -1.38 40.38
CA GLY A 507 12.45 -1.88 41.69
C GLY A 507 11.65 -3.06 42.25
N HIS A 508 10.78 -3.69 41.42
CA HIS A 508 9.98 -4.84 41.82
C HIS A 508 10.79 -6.15 41.64
N ARG A 509 11.86 -6.32 42.46
CA ARG A 509 12.86 -7.36 42.26
C ARG A 509 12.33 -8.78 42.35
N ASP A 510 11.46 -9.10 43.30
CA ASP A 510 10.90 -10.45 43.46
C ASP A 510 10.04 -10.83 42.27
N ALA A 511 9.19 -9.91 41.80
CA ALA A 511 8.40 -10.10 40.60
C ALA A 511 9.29 -10.27 39.37
N ALA A 512 10.35 -9.47 39.23
CA ALA A 512 11.30 -9.58 38.13
C ALA A 512 12.00 -10.95 38.12
N LEU A 513 12.46 -11.45 39.28
CA LEU A 513 13.10 -12.75 39.42
C LEU A 513 12.12 -13.90 39.09
N ALA A 514 10.92 -13.87 39.65
CA ALA A 514 9.89 -14.88 39.37
C ALA A 514 9.53 -14.96 37.89
N THR A 515 9.25 -13.81 37.28
CA THR A 515 8.87 -13.71 35.88
C THR A 515 10.03 -14.14 34.96
N ARG A 516 11.27 -13.76 35.30
CA ARG A 516 12.45 -14.14 34.51
C ARG A 516 12.70 -15.66 34.55
N ARG A 517 12.56 -16.29 35.75
CA ARG A 517 12.66 -17.74 35.86
C ARG A 517 11.61 -18.48 35.06
N ARG A 518 10.36 -17.97 35.07
CA ARG A 518 9.28 -18.53 34.27
C ARG A 518 9.59 -18.44 32.74
N ALA A 519 10.10 -17.32 32.28
CA ALA A 519 10.51 -17.15 30.86
C ALA A 519 11.62 -18.15 30.49
N ILE A 520 12.64 -18.29 31.36
CA ILE A 520 13.75 -19.23 31.12
C ILE A 520 13.25 -20.66 31.08
N ALA A 521 12.34 -21.07 31.96
CA ALA A 521 11.77 -22.42 31.98
C ALA A 521 11.06 -22.77 30.65
N LEU A 522 10.34 -21.80 30.06
CA LEU A 522 9.75 -21.96 28.72
C LEU A 522 10.82 -22.14 27.64
N LEU A 523 11.88 -21.31 27.66
CA LEU A 523 12.99 -21.41 26.72
C LEU A 523 13.82 -22.70 26.89
N ASP A 524 14.01 -23.17 28.11
CA ASP A 524 14.65 -24.46 28.42
C ASP A 524 13.85 -25.61 27.79
N SER A 525 12.51 -25.60 27.94
CA SER A 525 11.61 -26.57 27.33
C SER A 525 11.72 -26.57 25.79
N LEU A 526 11.82 -25.37 25.16
CA LEU A 526 11.98 -25.23 23.71
C LEU A 526 13.35 -25.76 23.26
N ALA A 527 14.41 -25.34 23.94
CA ALA A 527 15.79 -25.74 23.62
C ALA A 527 16.03 -27.24 23.82
N ALA A 528 15.37 -27.85 24.79
CA ALA A 528 15.39 -29.33 25.00
C ALA A 528 14.63 -30.04 23.87
N GLY A 529 13.53 -29.50 23.38
CA GLY A 529 12.75 -30.08 22.29
C GLY A 529 13.45 -30.03 20.93
N ASP A 530 14.27 -28.99 20.70
CA ASP A 530 15.09 -28.85 19.49
C ASP A 530 16.51 -28.33 19.84
N PRO A 531 17.42 -29.24 20.24
CA PRO A 531 18.78 -28.88 20.62
C PRO A 531 19.63 -28.29 19.48
N LYS A 532 19.21 -28.46 18.23
CA LYS A 532 19.93 -27.90 17.06
C LYS A 532 19.51 -26.45 16.75
N ASN A 533 18.46 -25.95 17.35
CA ASN A 533 17.98 -24.60 17.14
C ASN A 533 18.88 -23.57 17.83
N GLN A 534 19.85 -23.09 17.10
CA GLN A 534 20.81 -22.11 17.62
C GLN A 534 20.17 -20.81 18.08
N SER A 535 19.07 -20.39 17.45
CA SER A 535 18.35 -19.16 17.85
C SER A 535 17.81 -19.28 19.28
N TRP A 536 17.21 -20.42 19.65
CA TRP A 536 16.72 -20.67 21.01
C TRP A 536 17.87 -20.77 22.02
N GLN A 537 18.95 -21.46 21.64
CA GLN A 537 20.14 -21.56 22.48
C GLN A 537 20.75 -20.19 22.77
N ARG A 538 20.96 -19.35 21.74
CA ARG A 538 21.50 -17.99 21.89
C ARG A 538 20.61 -17.10 22.75
N LEU A 539 19.28 -17.25 22.62
CA LEU A 539 18.34 -16.48 23.43
C LEU A 539 18.34 -16.92 24.88
N LEU A 540 18.35 -18.23 25.14
CA LEU A 540 18.42 -18.80 26.48
C LEU A 540 19.67 -18.32 27.23
N LEU A 541 20.84 -18.31 26.56
CA LEU A 541 22.08 -17.77 27.13
C LEU A 541 21.94 -16.31 27.52
N TRP A 542 21.33 -15.49 26.66
CA TRP A 542 21.11 -14.07 26.97
C TRP A 542 20.26 -13.86 28.23
N TRP A 543 19.17 -14.60 28.36
CA TRP A 543 18.27 -14.41 29.48
C TRP A 543 18.77 -15.05 30.78
N ARG A 544 19.57 -16.09 30.68
CA ARG A 544 20.32 -16.63 31.82
C ARG A 544 21.37 -15.61 32.32
N LEU A 545 22.04 -14.93 31.42
CA LEU A 545 22.96 -13.84 31.78
C LEU A 545 22.24 -12.71 32.51
N LYS A 546 21.07 -12.30 32.01
CA LYS A 546 20.23 -11.28 32.67
C LYS A 546 19.63 -11.76 33.99
N LEU A 547 19.42 -13.06 34.18
CA LEU A 547 19.08 -13.64 35.48
C LEU A 547 20.27 -13.54 36.46
N ALA A 548 21.48 -13.81 35.98
CA ALA A 548 22.67 -13.70 36.80
C ALA A 548 22.93 -12.24 37.31
N GLU A 549 22.64 -11.23 36.46
CA GLU A 549 22.66 -9.82 36.89
C GLU A 549 21.66 -9.54 38.04
N LEU A 550 20.43 -10.07 37.93
CA LEU A 550 19.42 -9.95 38.99
C LEU A 550 19.81 -10.68 40.27
N LEU A 551 20.38 -11.88 40.16
CA LEU A 551 20.88 -12.65 41.31
C LEU A 551 22.05 -11.94 41.99
N HIS A 552 22.96 -11.30 41.24
CA HIS A 552 24.03 -10.47 41.77
C HIS A 552 23.46 -9.31 42.59
N ALA A 553 22.50 -8.57 42.05
CA ALA A 553 21.85 -7.45 42.72
C ALA A 553 21.03 -7.88 43.97
N ASP A 554 20.59 -9.15 44.02
CA ASP A 554 19.88 -9.79 45.14
C ASP A 554 20.85 -10.38 46.18
N GLY A 555 22.17 -10.20 46.00
CA GLY A 555 23.19 -10.73 46.92
C GLY A 555 23.44 -12.23 46.80
N LYS A 556 22.84 -12.94 45.88
CA LYS A 556 23.00 -14.40 45.63
C LYS A 556 24.25 -14.65 44.79
N LEU A 557 25.42 -14.24 45.29
CA LEU A 557 26.65 -14.18 44.52
C LEU A 557 27.11 -15.54 43.99
N ALA A 558 26.98 -16.61 44.76
CA ALA A 558 27.39 -17.97 44.32
C ALA A 558 26.55 -18.48 43.13
N ASP A 559 25.23 -18.27 43.15
CA ASP A 559 24.35 -18.69 42.09
C ASP A 559 24.58 -17.80 40.84
N ALA A 560 24.78 -16.50 41.03
CA ALA A 560 25.08 -15.55 39.97
C ALA A 560 26.41 -15.91 39.26
N SER A 561 27.48 -16.21 40.01
CA SER A 561 28.79 -16.58 39.45
C SER A 561 28.71 -17.85 38.65
N ARG A 562 28.14 -18.90 39.24
CA ARG A 562 27.96 -20.20 38.53
C ARG A 562 27.22 -20.02 37.19
N LEU A 563 26.14 -19.29 37.21
CA LEU A 563 25.35 -19.05 36.01
C LEU A 563 26.07 -18.17 34.98
N ALA A 564 26.74 -17.12 35.44
CA ALA A 564 27.51 -16.20 34.59
C ALA A 564 28.68 -16.92 33.90
N ASP A 565 29.42 -17.76 34.62
CA ASP A 565 30.55 -18.51 34.07
C ASP A 565 30.10 -19.54 33.05
N GLU A 566 29.02 -20.32 33.34
CA GLU A 566 28.43 -21.24 32.36
C GLU A 566 28.07 -20.53 31.06
N VAL A 567 27.41 -19.38 31.17
CA VAL A 567 26.96 -18.60 29.99
C VAL A 567 28.14 -18.02 29.24
N ARG A 568 29.13 -17.43 29.96
CA ARG A 568 30.34 -16.85 29.35
C ARG A 568 31.10 -17.88 28.52
N GLU A 569 31.38 -19.07 29.06
CA GLU A 569 32.11 -20.13 28.35
C GLU A 569 31.41 -20.54 27.05
N LYS A 570 30.06 -20.61 27.06
CA LYS A 570 29.28 -20.91 25.86
C LYS A 570 29.30 -19.77 24.85
N LEU A 571 29.25 -18.51 25.32
CA LEU A 571 29.33 -17.33 24.46
C LEU A 571 30.72 -17.20 23.81
N GLU A 572 31.81 -17.48 24.53
CA GLU A 572 33.17 -17.49 23.98
C GLU A 572 33.29 -18.46 22.80
N LYS A 573 32.74 -19.67 22.94
CA LYS A 573 32.70 -20.67 21.85
C LYS A 573 31.88 -20.18 20.64
N LEU A 574 30.74 -19.52 20.88
CA LEU A 574 29.89 -19.00 19.81
C LEU A 574 30.56 -17.82 19.09
N VAL A 575 31.19 -16.90 19.83
CA VAL A 575 31.94 -15.77 19.25
C VAL A 575 33.15 -16.27 18.46
N ALA A 576 33.86 -17.30 18.95
CA ALA A 576 34.94 -17.92 18.20
C ALA A 576 34.49 -18.56 16.87
N ALA A 577 33.28 -19.12 16.84
CA ALA A 577 32.69 -19.73 15.64
C ALA A 577 32.14 -18.65 14.66
N ASP A 578 31.66 -17.52 15.16
CA ASP A 578 31.12 -16.42 14.35
C ASP A 578 31.60 -15.06 14.90
N PRO A 579 32.86 -14.68 14.61
CA PRO A 579 33.47 -13.47 15.14
C PRO A 579 32.84 -12.16 14.61
N GLN A 580 32.07 -12.24 13.53
CA GLN A 580 31.45 -11.09 12.89
C GLN A 580 30.04 -10.77 13.40
N ASP A 581 29.47 -11.63 14.26
CA ASP A 581 28.13 -11.41 14.85
C ASP A 581 28.25 -10.38 16.00
N PRO A 582 27.81 -9.12 15.80
CA PRO A 582 27.90 -8.08 16.81
C PRO A 582 27.01 -8.35 18.02
N GLY A 583 25.92 -9.11 17.85
CA GLY A 583 25.03 -9.46 18.95
C GLY A 583 25.63 -10.50 19.89
N LEU A 584 26.43 -11.44 19.39
CA LEU A 584 27.21 -12.35 20.22
C LEU A 584 28.33 -11.61 20.98
N ALA A 585 29.03 -10.70 20.26
CA ALA A 585 30.07 -9.88 20.86
C ALA A 585 29.50 -8.99 21.99
N GLU A 586 28.36 -8.34 21.81
CA GLU A 586 27.67 -7.57 22.84
C GLU A 586 27.36 -8.42 24.08
N ARG A 587 26.80 -9.60 23.90
CA ARG A 587 26.48 -10.51 25.03
C ARG A 587 27.74 -10.93 25.79
N LEU A 588 28.83 -11.13 25.06
CA LEU A 588 30.12 -11.46 25.70
C LEU A 588 30.70 -10.26 26.49
N VAL A 589 30.50 -9.03 25.99
CA VAL A 589 30.83 -7.81 26.79
C VAL A 589 30.09 -7.80 28.12
N VAL A 590 28.77 -8.05 28.08
CA VAL A 590 27.92 -8.09 29.30
C VAL A 590 28.38 -9.20 30.24
N ALA A 591 28.73 -10.39 29.68
CA ALA A 591 29.19 -11.53 30.47
C ALA A 591 30.52 -11.22 31.21
N PHE A 592 31.52 -10.67 30.52
CA PHE A 592 32.77 -10.27 31.13
C PHE A 592 32.59 -9.14 32.15
N ARG A 593 31.75 -8.14 31.86
CA ARG A 593 31.43 -7.07 32.82
C ARG A 593 30.79 -7.63 34.09
N LEU A 594 29.84 -8.56 33.96
CA LEU A 594 29.20 -9.20 35.12
C LEU A 594 30.21 -10.04 35.90
N GLN A 595 31.03 -10.85 35.21
CA GLN A 595 32.11 -11.62 35.84
C GLN A 595 33.05 -10.72 36.64
N ALA A 596 33.51 -9.60 36.06
CA ALA A 596 34.37 -8.64 36.72
C ALA A 596 33.74 -8.12 38.04
N ARG A 597 32.45 -7.80 38.01
CA ARG A 597 31.70 -7.31 39.18
C ARG A 597 31.50 -8.40 40.23
N LEU A 598 31.25 -9.64 39.82
CA LEU A 598 31.09 -10.79 40.73
C LEU A 598 32.40 -11.14 41.44
N LEU A 599 33.50 -11.20 40.68
CA LEU A 599 34.83 -11.44 41.25
C LEU A 599 35.23 -10.34 42.24
N ASP A 600 34.98 -9.08 41.89
CA ASP A 600 35.25 -7.93 42.74
C ASP A 600 34.38 -7.93 44.01
N ALA A 601 33.07 -8.24 43.91
CA ALA A 601 32.18 -8.34 45.07
C ALA A 601 32.57 -9.48 46.03
N GLN A 602 33.23 -10.54 45.52
CA GLN A 602 33.72 -11.68 46.30
C GLN A 602 35.16 -11.50 46.77
N GLY A 603 35.82 -10.39 46.43
CA GLY A 603 37.24 -10.16 46.76
C GLY A 603 38.19 -11.13 46.04
N GLN A 604 37.78 -11.71 44.92
CA GLN A 604 38.54 -12.69 44.15
C GLN A 604 39.48 -12.02 43.13
N SER A 605 40.60 -12.67 42.85
CA SER A 605 41.52 -12.23 41.79
C SER A 605 40.87 -12.36 40.40
N GLY A 606 41.36 -11.57 39.40
CA GLY A 606 40.86 -11.63 38.02
C GLY A 606 39.79 -10.59 37.68
N ALA A 607 39.24 -9.85 38.65
CA ALA A 607 38.24 -8.81 38.39
C ALA A 607 38.73 -7.74 37.41
N ALA A 608 39.98 -7.27 37.53
CA ALA A 608 40.54 -6.29 36.62
C ALA A 608 40.75 -6.83 35.20
N GLU A 609 41.16 -8.08 35.08
CA GLU A 609 41.32 -8.75 33.76
C GLU A 609 39.99 -8.91 33.04
N ALA A 610 39.00 -9.40 33.75
CA ALA A 610 37.64 -9.53 33.18
C ALA A 610 37.05 -8.16 32.75
N ALA A 611 37.27 -7.11 33.58
CA ALA A 611 36.89 -5.74 33.24
C ALA A 611 37.61 -5.22 32.00
N ALA A 612 38.89 -5.48 31.85
CA ALA A 612 39.69 -5.08 30.70
C ALA A 612 39.20 -5.77 29.44
N ARG A 613 38.85 -7.05 29.50
CA ARG A 613 38.26 -7.78 28.34
C ARG A 613 36.89 -7.23 27.95
N ALA A 614 36.02 -6.89 28.90
CA ALA A 614 34.74 -6.26 28.61
C ALA A 614 34.94 -4.90 27.92
N VAL A 615 35.88 -4.09 28.39
CA VAL A 615 36.20 -2.78 27.79
C VAL A 615 36.77 -2.93 26.37
N GLU A 616 37.74 -3.82 26.17
CA GLU A 616 38.36 -4.07 24.86
C GLU A 616 37.29 -4.43 23.80
N LEU A 617 36.41 -5.40 24.11
CA LEU A 617 35.36 -5.85 23.21
C LEU A 617 34.33 -4.75 22.94
N ALA A 618 33.95 -3.99 23.99
CA ALA A 618 32.97 -2.92 23.86
C ALA A 618 33.47 -1.76 23.00
N GLU A 619 34.77 -1.32 23.20
CA GLU A 619 35.35 -0.27 22.36
C GLU A 619 35.44 -0.68 20.88
N ARG A 620 35.77 -1.93 20.60
CA ARG A 620 35.75 -2.45 19.22
C ARG A 620 34.37 -2.37 18.60
N LEU A 621 33.32 -2.80 19.32
CA LEU A 621 31.93 -2.70 18.86
C LEU A 621 31.50 -1.26 18.57
N VAL A 622 31.89 -0.31 19.45
CA VAL A 622 31.55 1.11 19.24
C VAL A 622 32.30 1.68 18.03
N ALA A 623 33.58 1.33 17.86
CA ALA A 623 34.40 1.80 16.74
C ALA A 623 33.86 1.30 15.39
N GLU A 624 33.44 0.04 15.32
CA GLU A 624 32.88 -0.56 14.11
C GLU A 624 31.44 -0.09 13.83
N ARG A 625 30.63 0.07 14.87
CA ARG A 625 29.19 0.36 14.79
C ARG A 625 28.73 1.20 15.97
N PRO A 626 28.71 2.53 15.90
CA PRO A 626 28.36 3.40 17.02
C PRO A 626 26.85 3.44 17.33
N LYS A 627 26.19 2.26 17.37
CA LYS A 627 24.78 2.15 17.77
C LYS A 627 24.61 2.43 19.25
N PHE A 628 23.45 2.97 19.62
CA PHE A 628 23.13 3.38 20.97
C PHE A 628 23.38 2.28 22.02
N MET A 629 23.01 1.02 21.72
CA MET A 629 23.21 -0.13 22.59
C MET A 629 24.69 -0.33 22.91
N PHE A 630 25.55 -0.35 21.91
CA PHE A 630 26.99 -0.58 22.08
C PHE A 630 27.66 0.56 22.83
N VAL A 631 27.20 1.80 22.60
CA VAL A 631 27.67 2.97 23.35
C VAL A 631 27.32 2.83 24.82
N SER A 632 26.09 2.46 25.17
CA SER A 632 25.66 2.23 26.54
C SER A 632 26.46 1.10 27.22
N GLU A 633 26.62 -0.04 26.53
CA GLU A 633 27.39 -1.18 27.09
C GLU A 633 28.88 -0.84 27.27
N CYS A 634 29.46 -0.05 26.36
CA CYS A 634 30.83 0.43 26.50
C CYS A 634 31.00 1.36 27.74
N ALA A 635 30.09 2.33 27.87
CA ALA A 635 30.11 3.22 29.04
C ALA A 635 29.95 2.44 30.34
N GLN A 636 29.04 1.49 30.45
CA GLN A 636 28.85 0.65 31.62
C GLN A 636 30.08 -0.22 31.92
N SER A 637 30.73 -0.77 30.88
CA SER A 637 31.96 -1.57 31.03
C SER A 637 33.13 -0.70 31.55
N ARG A 638 33.24 0.54 31.04
CA ARG A 638 34.20 1.54 31.54
C ARG A 638 33.95 1.89 33.01
N LEU A 639 32.68 2.07 33.41
CA LEU A 639 32.33 2.38 34.81
C LEU A 639 32.58 1.20 35.74
N ALA A 640 32.34 -0.03 35.32
CA ALA A 640 32.72 -1.21 36.08
C ALA A 640 34.23 -1.29 36.27
N ALA A 641 35.04 -1.08 35.22
CA ALA A 641 36.50 -1.01 35.28
C ALA A 641 36.99 0.15 36.19
N ALA A 642 36.34 1.32 36.12
CA ALA A 642 36.64 2.45 37.00
C ALA A 642 36.45 2.12 38.48
N SER A 643 35.31 1.49 38.80
CA SER A 643 35.01 1.10 40.19
C SER A 643 36.00 0.06 40.74
N ILE A 644 36.40 -0.93 39.93
CA ILE A 644 37.40 -1.94 40.28
C ILE A 644 38.76 -1.31 40.44
N ALA A 645 39.20 -0.44 39.53
CA ALA A 645 40.47 0.26 39.59
C ALA A 645 40.56 1.17 40.82
N HIS A 646 39.46 1.86 41.16
CA HIS A 646 39.39 2.71 42.33
C HIS A 646 39.58 1.89 43.62
N ARG A 647 38.85 0.79 43.79
CA ARG A 647 38.99 -0.10 44.96
C ARG A 647 40.37 -0.76 45.03
N ALA A 648 41.02 -0.97 43.91
CA ALA A 648 42.38 -1.48 43.83
C ALA A 648 43.47 -0.41 44.08
N GLY A 649 43.11 0.83 44.48
CA GLY A 649 44.04 1.92 44.74
C GLY A 649 44.69 2.50 43.47
N ARG A 650 44.03 2.40 42.31
CA ARG A 650 44.53 2.92 41.03
C ARG A 650 43.66 4.09 40.53
N PRO A 651 43.71 5.26 41.20
CA PRO A 651 42.79 6.37 40.91
C PRO A 651 42.95 6.98 39.52
N ASP A 652 44.19 7.00 38.99
CA ASP A 652 44.44 7.55 37.65
C ASP A 652 43.81 6.70 36.56
N GLU A 653 43.83 5.39 36.71
CA GLU A 653 43.18 4.46 35.82
C GLU A 653 41.66 4.62 35.91
N ALA A 654 41.14 4.71 37.13
CA ALA A 654 39.70 4.95 37.33
C ALA A 654 39.25 6.26 36.65
N ARG A 655 40.01 7.36 36.81
CA ARG A 655 39.71 8.65 36.15
C ARG A 655 39.67 8.53 34.61
N ARG A 656 40.61 7.80 34.00
CA ARG A 656 40.60 7.59 32.54
C ARG A 656 39.35 6.83 32.05
N HIS A 657 38.93 5.82 32.79
CA HIS A 657 37.72 5.09 32.46
C HIS A 657 36.47 5.98 32.59
N VAL A 658 36.33 6.75 33.63
CA VAL A 658 35.22 7.67 33.85
C VAL A 658 35.17 8.74 32.76
N ALA A 659 36.31 9.34 32.41
CA ALA A 659 36.40 10.36 31.36
C ALA A 659 35.91 9.80 30.02
N ARG A 660 36.34 8.59 29.67
CA ARG A 660 35.90 7.94 28.44
C ARG A 660 34.41 7.60 28.46
N ALA A 661 33.85 7.18 29.59
CA ALA A 661 32.42 6.94 29.73
C ALA A 661 31.61 8.23 29.53
N LEU A 662 32.06 9.36 30.12
CA LEU A 662 31.42 10.67 29.93
C LEU A 662 31.49 11.14 28.47
N GLU A 663 32.66 11.01 27.82
CA GLU A 663 32.80 11.33 26.39
C GLU A 663 31.75 10.60 25.51
N LEU A 664 31.45 9.35 25.83
CA LEU A 664 30.44 8.55 25.12
C LEU A 664 29.01 8.98 25.44
N LEU A 665 28.73 9.41 26.69
CA LEU A 665 27.36 9.63 27.18
C LEU A 665 26.90 11.09 27.03
N GLU A 666 27.79 12.09 27.30
CA GLU A 666 27.39 13.50 27.33
C GLU A 666 26.68 14.00 26.06
N PRO A 667 27.09 13.62 24.83
CA PRO A 667 26.39 14.05 23.63
C PRO A 667 24.93 13.57 23.52
N ARG A 668 24.54 12.59 24.36
CA ARG A 668 23.23 11.91 24.31
C ARG A 668 22.31 12.29 25.47
N LEU A 669 22.79 13.13 26.39
CA LEU A 669 21.99 13.53 27.56
C LEU A 669 21.00 14.67 27.27
N PRO A 670 21.30 15.67 26.41
CA PRO A 670 20.41 16.81 26.25
C PRO A 670 19.01 16.39 25.79
N GLY A 671 17.97 16.67 26.60
CA GLY A 671 16.57 16.34 26.31
C GLY A 671 16.21 14.86 26.40
N SER A 672 17.14 13.98 26.78
CA SER A 672 16.92 12.54 26.84
C SER A 672 16.26 12.11 28.15
N ASN A 673 15.26 11.26 28.06
CA ASN A 673 14.69 10.49 29.18
C ASN A 673 15.14 9.03 29.18
N HIS A 674 16.07 8.66 28.28
CA HIS A 674 16.47 7.28 28.09
C HIS A 674 17.39 6.82 29.25
N TRP A 675 16.85 5.97 30.11
CA TRP A 675 17.52 5.49 31.31
C TRP A 675 18.92 4.87 31.05
N ARG A 676 19.11 4.20 29.89
CA ARG A 676 20.40 3.59 29.52
C ARG A 676 21.52 4.59 29.29
N PHE A 677 21.22 5.88 29.17
CA PHE A 677 22.20 6.97 29.14
C PHE A 677 22.22 7.71 30.47
N LEU A 678 21.05 8.01 31.04
CA LEU A 678 20.95 8.78 32.28
C LEU A 678 21.56 8.04 33.46
N GLN A 679 21.28 6.73 33.61
CA GLN A 679 21.79 5.93 34.73
C GLN A 679 23.35 5.84 34.75
N PRO A 680 24.00 5.40 33.64
CA PRO A 680 25.46 5.35 33.64
C PRO A 680 26.12 6.76 33.69
N ALA A 681 25.45 7.80 33.16
CA ALA A 681 25.94 9.17 33.29
C ALA A 681 25.88 9.67 34.73
N ALA A 682 24.81 9.38 35.47
CA ALA A 682 24.71 9.69 36.88
C ALA A 682 25.86 9.01 37.68
N GLN A 683 26.11 7.73 37.40
CA GLN A 683 27.23 6.99 37.99
C GLN A 683 28.60 7.61 37.62
N ALA A 684 28.78 7.97 36.34
CA ALA A 684 30.01 8.58 35.86
C ALA A 684 30.27 9.90 36.52
N TYR A 685 29.30 10.80 36.68
CA TYR A 685 29.43 12.07 37.35
C TYR A 685 29.72 11.89 38.86
N ALA A 686 29.08 10.92 39.52
CA ALA A 686 29.40 10.58 40.90
C ALA A 686 30.89 10.18 41.03
N LEU A 687 31.36 9.29 40.15
CA LEU A 687 32.75 8.83 40.12
C LEU A 687 33.76 9.94 39.74
N ALA A 688 33.31 10.93 38.96
CA ALA A 688 34.10 12.09 38.57
C ALA A 688 34.18 13.18 39.67
N GLY A 689 33.51 12.99 40.81
CA GLY A 689 33.43 14.01 41.86
C GLY A 689 32.56 15.21 41.48
N GLN A 690 31.54 15.00 40.65
CA GLN A 690 30.56 16.02 40.23
C GLN A 690 29.15 15.68 40.80
N PRO A 691 28.96 15.81 42.14
CA PRO A 691 27.75 15.32 42.81
C PRO A 691 26.51 16.07 42.37
N GLU A 692 26.57 17.35 42.06
CA GLU A 692 25.40 18.12 41.59
C GLU A 692 24.86 17.62 40.26
N ARG A 693 25.75 17.34 39.30
CA ARG A 693 25.35 16.77 37.99
C ARG A 693 24.80 15.36 38.13
N SER A 694 25.42 14.57 39.00
CA SER A 694 24.94 13.22 39.32
C SER A 694 23.53 13.27 39.91
N GLN A 695 23.34 14.13 40.96
CA GLN A 695 22.05 14.23 41.64
C GLN A 695 20.94 14.73 40.72
N ALA A 696 21.21 15.67 39.83
CA ALA A 696 20.24 16.14 38.86
C ALA A 696 19.71 15.01 37.96
N LEU A 697 20.59 14.08 37.52
CA LEU A 697 20.17 12.91 36.71
C LEU A 697 19.47 11.84 37.57
N ILE A 698 19.90 11.66 38.83
CA ILE A 698 19.23 10.76 39.78
C ILE A 698 17.79 11.25 40.01
N ASP A 699 17.62 12.55 40.31
CA ASP A 699 16.29 13.14 40.49
C ASP A 699 15.41 13.02 39.26
N GLN A 700 15.98 13.16 38.04
CA GLN A 700 15.29 12.93 36.80
C GLN A 700 14.84 11.47 36.68
N LEU A 701 15.70 10.51 36.90
CA LEU A 701 15.41 9.08 36.87
C LEU A 701 14.32 8.68 37.87
N GLU A 702 14.42 9.23 39.12
CA GLU A 702 13.45 8.98 40.17
C GLU A 702 12.05 9.52 39.84
N ARG A 703 11.99 10.73 39.23
CA ARG A 703 10.73 11.29 38.73
C ARG A 703 10.10 10.43 37.65
N LEU A 704 10.91 9.76 36.83
CA LEU A 704 10.44 8.81 35.83
C LEU A 704 9.99 7.45 36.43
N GLY A 705 10.24 7.24 37.74
CA GLY A 705 9.95 6.00 38.45
C GLY A 705 11.06 4.93 38.37
N PHE A 706 12.23 5.30 37.89
CA PHE A 706 13.39 4.40 37.85
C PHE A 706 13.90 4.10 39.28
N ARG A 707 14.23 2.84 39.50
CA ARG A 707 14.91 2.37 40.74
C ARG A 707 16.13 1.55 40.33
N PRO A 708 17.33 1.96 40.75
CA PRO A 708 18.56 1.25 40.37
C PRO A 708 18.59 -0.14 41.03
N LEU A 709 19.14 -1.10 40.29
CA LEU A 709 19.40 -2.45 40.85
C LEU A 709 20.34 -2.44 42.03
N GLU A 710 21.31 -1.55 42.00
CA GLU A 710 22.33 -1.38 43.04
C GLU A 710 22.32 0.04 43.53
N PRO A 711 22.74 0.29 44.77
CA PRO A 711 22.89 1.65 45.30
C PRO A 711 23.77 2.51 44.41
N TRP A 712 23.45 3.79 44.34
CA TRP A 712 24.31 4.74 43.65
C TRP A 712 25.71 4.76 44.25
N PRO A 713 26.79 4.81 43.43
CA PRO A 713 28.13 4.86 43.97
C PRO A 713 28.31 6.15 44.78
N THR A 714 28.68 5.99 46.03
CA THR A 714 29.10 7.09 46.91
C THR A 714 30.61 7.07 47.02
N PHE A 715 31.28 8.10 46.49
CA PHE A 715 32.69 8.31 46.79
C PHE A 715 32.78 9.36 47.90
N ALA A 716 33.45 9.01 48.98
CA ALA A 716 33.88 10.02 49.94
C ALA A 716 34.77 11.06 49.21
N PRO A 717 34.56 12.36 49.41
CA PRO A 717 35.45 13.36 48.84
C PRO A 717 36.87 12.99 49.26
N SER A 718 37.79 12.88 48.29
CA SER A 718 39.20 12.72 48.57
C SER A 718 39.60 13.86 49.52
N THR A 719 39.94 13.54 50.75
CA THR A 719 40.54 14.47 51.69
C THR A 719 41.67 15.17 50.94
N PRO A 720 41.69 16.52 50.90
CA PRO A 720 42.80 17.22 50.26
C PRO A 720 44.08 16.77 51.00
N VAL A 721 45.03 16.23 50.26
CA VAL A 721 46.37 15.95 50.75
C VAL A 721 46.86 17.25 51.32
N SER A 722 46.93 17.32 52.67
CA SER A 722 47.55 18.44 53.40
C SER A 722 48.98 18.55 52.89
N SER A 723 49.25 19.65 52.21
CA SER A 723 50.65 20.02 51.86
C SER A 723 51.55 19.86 53.05
N PRO A 724 52.67 19.16 52.97
CA PRO A 724 53.61 19.14 54.05
C PRO A 724 54.11 20.56 54.27
N ASN A 725 53.84 21.08 55.49
CA ASN A 725 54.42 22.35 55.98
C ASN A 725 55.93 22.31 55.76
N LYS A 726 56.41 23.20 54.93
CA LYS A 726 57.83 23.56 54.92
C LYS A 726 58.11 24.39 56.20
N THR A 727 58.75 23.77 57.13
CA THR A 727 59.60 24.48 58.16
C THR A 727 61.06 24.23 57.83
#